data_f051ce4b6de22a742f470e4cbbeb3446
#
_entry.id   f051ce4b6de22a742f470e4cbbeb3446
#
_cell.length_a   1.000
_cell.length_b   1.000
_cell.length_c   1.000
_cell.angle_alpha   90.00
_cell.angle_beta   90.00
_cell.angle_gamma   90.00
#
_symmetry.space_group_name_H-M   'P 1'
#
loop_
_entity.id
_entity.type
_entity.pdbx_description
1 polymer ?
#
loop_
_entity_poly.entity_id
_entity_poly.type
_entity_poly.pdbx_seq_one_letter_code
_entity_poly.pdbx_strand_id
1 'polypeptide(L)'
;MKNNYTIILLLLISFSINSLLLAQDFNFETSTIDISEEENTITAKNGSIFFPEKKIRIDAQNFRYDKDQLKLFITNGVANFTEKKILIYADKLYYNENTSILKAIGNVEIKDADRSINIKTENIFYDILKEIIQSEFPTIIKNYSNNQIKVENFIYTLNDGLLKMNNINMVDGDKNSYSLNTGFLNTKSNKLIGKNVSINLNNINFDKNNEPRFKGNSIIAGENITIIKKSIFTTCKKNDKCPPWQLAAKEIRHNKKNKTINYNSAFLKIYDVPVFYFPKFFHPDPSVKRQSGFLVPKIKDSSSLGMSLNLPYFLAISDNKDLTFKPRLFSNNKYLAQSEFRQINKNSTHIIDSSILSDENKDKNHFFYQSSKKLNFNNFDESNLSVKFENVSDETYLKTYKLDSPLIKNENLLNSSVNIDLFKEDLLFSAEMSVYEDLTKKKSDRYEFILPNFNLRKELKNNTNLNGYFSFLSSGYIKNFQTNVIEKVLVNDLIFNSDDYFNNNGLVNEYNFIIKNVSTDSQNSNTYKKKPNTNISSLFEYKSSYPMKKEDDVYKNIFRPQASIRFGTNQTLSNKDTDQRSSIEDVYSLNRSGSNQSLEEGISFTYGTIFEKTKKSNLNKKLLNFELANVLRFEDNEKIARNSGLNENISDVFGKLEYNPNDLMKIDYDFSIKNDFRKQNYELLSTEFKVNNFLTNFEYLNEENTHEKESYIANTSTYFIDDSNNIIFKTRKNKKTK
;
A
#
# COMPACT_ATOMS: atom_id res chain seq x y z
N MET A 1 70.60 -95.90 2.91
CA MET A 1 70.25 -94.50 3.18
C MET A 1 69.04 -94.09 2.35
N LYS A 2 67.86 -94.54 2.68
CA LYS A 2 66.60 -94.15 2.05
C LYS A 2 65.47 -94.48 3.03
N ASN A 3 65.19 -93.77 4.05
CA ASN A 3 63.92 -93.84 4.83
C ASN A 3 63.74 -92.69 5.86
N ASN A 4 64.69 -91.73 5.99
CA ASN A 4 64.54 -90.70 7.00
C ASN A 4 63.85 -89.36 6.50
N TYR A 5 63.61 -89.24 5.20
CA TYR A 5 62.93 -88.01 4.65
C TYR A 5 61.41 -88.13 4.65
N THR A 6 60.88 -89.35 4.67
CA THR A 6 59.40 -89.54 4.73
C THR A 6 58.81 -89.32 6.11
N ILE A 7 59.56 -89.53 7.18
CA ILE A 7 59.13 -89.24 8.58
C ILE A 7 59.18 -87.76 8.88
N ILE A 8 60.17 -87.04 8.34
CA ILE A 8 60.26 -85.61 8.50
C ILE A 8 59.17 -84.88 7.69
N LEU A 9 58.78 -85.40 6.53
CA LEU A 9 57.68 -84.80 5.74
C LEU A 9 56.32 -85.05 6.39
N LEU A 10 56.09 -86.19 7.07
CA LEU A 10 54.89 -86.49 7.83
C LEU A 10 54.82 -85.62 9.15
N LEU A 11 55.91 -85.33 9.79
CA LEU A 11 55.98 -84.51 10.95
C LEU A 11 55.80 -82.97 10.58
N LEU A 12 56.24 -82.58 9.40
CA LEU A 12 55.97 -81.22 8.88
C LEU A 12 54.51 -81.03 8.39
N ILE A 13 53.87 -82.09 7.95
CA ILE A 13 52.42 -82.04 7.56
C ILE A 13 51.54 -82.14 8.82
N SER A 14 51.96 -82.73 9.94
CA SER A 14 51.18 -82.70 11.18
C SER A 14 51.25 -81.45 11.96
N PHE A 15 52.22 -80.51 11.66
CA PHE A 15 52.31 -79.17 12.24
C PHE A 15 51.64 -78.11 11.42
N SER A 16 51.05 -78.41 10.27
CA SER A 16 50.29 -77.47 9.42
C SER A 16 48.78 -77.54 9.59
N ILE A 17 48.25 -78.35 10.55
CA ILE A 17 46.87 -78.20 11.00
C ILE A 17 46.87 -77.04 12.05
N ASN A 18 47.17 -75.86 11.58
CA ASN A 18 46.81 -74.68 12.31
C ASN A 18 45.28 -74.69 12.46
N SER A 19 44.86 -74.71 13.71
CA SER A 19 43.52 -74.29 14.09
C SER A 19 43.13 -73.09 13.27
N LEU A 20 42.12 -73.18 12.48
CA LEU A 20 41.34 -72.03 12.04
C LEU A 20 40.87 -71.36 13.32
N LEU A 21 41.69 -70.44 13.86
CA LEU A 21 41.25 -69.42 14.72
C LEU A 21 40.24 -68.67 13.85
N LEU A 22 38.95 -68.81 14.09
CA LEU A 22 37.91 -67.99 13.62
C LEU A 22 38.35 -66.57 14.08
N ALA A 23 38.90 -65.77 13.15
CA ALA A 23 39.21 -64.40 13.40
C ALA A 23 37.89 -63.73 13.82
N GLN A 24 37.84 -63.19 14.98
CA GLN A 24 36.69 -62.37 15.38
C GLN A 24 36.56 -61.23 14.36
N ASP A 25 35.41 -61.17 13.69
CA ASP A 25 35.19 -60.14 12.64
C ASP A 25 35.12 -58.72 13.18
N PHE A 26 35.39 -58.50 14.48
CA PHE A 26 35.37 -57.20 15.13
C PHE A 26 36.34 -57.06 16.32
N ASN A 27 36.73 -55.82 16.62
CA ASN A 27 37.64 -55.49 17.72
C ASN A 27 36.90 -54.61 18.74
N PHE A 28 37.05 -54.89 20.05
CA PHE A 28 36.57 -54.08 21.17
C PHE A 28 37.72 -53.17 21.70
N GLU A 29 37.37 -51.88 21.85
CA GLU A 29 38.17 -50.88 22.56
C GLU A 29 37.29 -50.28 23.67
N THR A 30 37.25 -50.93 24.84
CA THR A 30 36.31 -50.56 25.90
C THR A 30 36.99 -50.51 27.27
N SER A 31 36.38 -49.78 28.22
CA SER A 31 36.91 -49.60 29.57
C SER A 31 36.81 -50.89 30.41
N THR A 32 35.78 -51.72 30.19
CA THR A 32 35.58 -53.02 30.87
C THR A 32 34.98 -54.02 29.89
N ILE A 33 35.51 -55.26 29.89
CA ILE A 33 34.95 -56.40 29.15
C ILE A 33 34.76 -57.55 30.15
N ASP A 34 33.62 -58.18 30.11
CA ASP A 34 33.24 -59.33 30.85
C ASP A 34 32.77 -60.45 29.89
N ILE A 35 33.30 -61.64 29.99
CA ILE A 35 33.01 -62.75 29.09
C ILE A 35 32.37 -63.89 29.94
N SER A 36 31.11 -64.18 29.70
CA SER A 36 30.42 -65.33 30.31
C SER A 36 30.55 -66.50 29.41
N GLU A 37 31.25 -67.58 29.85
CA GLU A 37 31.36 -68.82 29.12
C GLU A 37 30.05 -69.63 29.20
N GLU A 38 29.37 -69.58 30.35
CA GLU A 38 28.06 -70.28 30.54
C GLU A 38 26.97 -69.79 29.64
N GLU A 39 26.87 -68.46 29.45
CA GLU A 39 25.86 -67.79 28.61
C GLU A 39 26.36 -67.50 27.19
N ASN A 40 27.58 -67.86 26.83
CA ASN A 40 28.22 -67.58 25.54
C ASN A 40 28.07 -66.10 25.08
N THR A 41 28.15 -65.15 26.06
CA THR A 41 27.93 -63.70 25.83
C THR A 41 29.18 -62.91 26.21
N ILE A 42 29.38 -61.78 25.49
CA ILE A 42 30.39 -60.74 25.84
C ILE A 42 29.62 -59.49 26.21
N THR A 43 29.88 -58.93 27.40
CA THR A 43 29.41 -57.64 27.80
C THR A 43 30.59 -56.67 27.94
N ALA A 44 30.36 -55.40 27.48
CA ALA A 44 31.36 -54.37 27.56
C ALA A 44 30.72 -53.01 27.87
N LYS A 45 31.51 -52.10 28.51
CA LYS A 45 31.01 -50.77 28.87
C LYS A 45 31.98 -49.68 28.43
N ASN A 46 31.36 -48.54 28.02
CA ASN A 46 32.06 -47.28 27.68
C ASN A 46 33.25 -47.49 26.72
N GLY A 47 32.95 -47.53 25.41
CA GLY A 47 34.00 -47.74 24.40
C GLY A 47 33.45 -47.85 23.01
N SER A 48 34.18 -48.52 22.14
CA SER A 48 33.83 -48.74 20.76
C SER A 48 34.05 -50.16 20.29
N ILE A 49 33.25 -50.57 19.31
CA ILE A 49 33.40 -51.80 18.53
C ILE A 49 33.71 -51.43 17.11
N PHE A 50 34.71 -52.06 16.51
CA PHE A 50 35.07 -51.81 15.13
C PHE A 50 34.98 -53.12 14.32
N PHE A 51 34.21 -53.04 13.20
CA PHE A 51 34.10 -54.11 12.19
C PHE A 51 34.97 -53.73 10.97
N PRO A 52 36.20 -54.21 10.86
CA PRO A 52 37.15 -53.79 9.82
C PRO A 52 36.65 -54.04 8.40
N GLU A 53 36.09 -55.20 8.13
CA GLU A 53 35.61 -55.59 6.80
C GLU A 53 34.43 -54.75 6.33
N LYS A 54 33.56 -54.34 7.26
CA LYS A 54 32.36 -53.53 6.98
C LYS A 54 32.58 -52.03 7.18
N LYS A 55 33.78 -51.64 7.68
CA LYS A 55 34.12 -50.24 8.00
C LYS A 55 33.07 -49.52 8.88
N ILE A 56 32.59 -50.26 9.89
CA ILE A 56 31.59 -49.80 10.84
C ILE A 56 32.26 -49.65 12.20
N ARG A 57 32.19 -48.46 12.80
CA ARG A 57 32.56 -48.20 14.19
C ARG A 57 31.32 -47.85 14.98
N ILE A 58 31.11 -48.48 16.13
CA ILE A 58 30.01 -48.20 17.01
C ILE A 58 30.55 -47.81 18.36
N ASP A 59 30.27 -46.57 18.76
CA ASP A 59 30.62 -46.00 20.07
C ASP A 59 29.38 -46.03 20.96
N ALA A 60 29.51 -46.56 22.21
CA ALA A 60 28.35 -46.66 23.08
C ALA A 60 28.71 -46.79 24.57
N GLN A 61 27.66 -46.67 25.43
CA GLN A 61 27.77 -46.86 26.85
C GLN A 61 27.81 -48.32 27.29
N ASN A 62 26.94 -49.17 26.70
CA ASN A 62 26.91 -50.59 27.01
C ASN A 62 26.74 -51.45 25.74
N PHE A 63 27.43 -52.58 25.74
CA PHE A 63 27.43 -53.58 24.68
C PHE A 63 27.13 -54.94 25.29
N ARG A 64 26.30 -55.75 24.59
CA ARG A 64 26.10 -57.17 24.86
C ARG A 64 26.12 -57.91 23.53
N TYR A 65 27.08 -58.77 23.32
CA TYR A 65 27.22 -59.59 22.12
C TYR A 65 26.88 -61.05 22.48
N ASP A 66 25.93 -61.62 21.77
CA ASP A 66 25.50 -63.02 21.85
C ASP A 66 26.23 -63.77 20.75
N LYS A 67 27.12 -64.68 21.11
CA LYS A 67 27.96 -65.44 20.19
C LYS A 67 27.18 -66.52 19.45
N ASP A 68 26.11 -67.06 20.05
CA ASP A 68 25.31 -68.10 19.42
C ASP A 68 24.39 -67.52 18.33
N GLN A 69 23.85 -66.38 18.59
CA GLN A 69 22.94 -65.69 17.66
C GLN A 69 23.66 -64.70 16.73
N LEU A 70 24.95 -64.41 16.93
CA LEU A 70 25.75 -63.37 16.24
C LEU A 70 25.01 -62.02 16.26
N LYS A 71 24.49 -61.65 17.43
CA LYS A 71 23.72 -60.44 17.64
C LYS A 71 24.39 -59.51 18.67
N LEU A 72 24.54 -58.24 18.30
CA LEU A 72 25.05 -57.18 19.13
C LEU A 72 23.91 -56.29 19.60
N PHE A 73 23.73 -56.15 20.90
CA PHE A 73 22.80 -55.24 21.57
C PHE A 73 23.57 -54.08 22.19
N ILE A 74 23.12 -52.87 21.92
CA ILE A 74 23.83 -51.62 22.27
C ILE A 74 22.83 -50.66 22.90
N THR A 75 23.25 -49.93 23.97
CA THR A 75 22.45 -48.88 24.55
C THR A 75 23.22 -47.56 24.52
N ASN A 76 22.50 -46.49 24.18
CA ASN A 76 23.03 -45.14 24.01
C ASN A 76 24.26 -45.12 23.08
N GLY A 77 24.05 -45.45 21.82
CA GLY A 77 25.12 -45.65 20.86
C GLY A 77 25.04 -44.85 19.60
N VAL A 78 26.21 -44.71 18.94
CA VAL A 78 26.40 -44.07 17.65
C VAL A 78 27.07 -45.05 16.71
N ALA A 79 26.39 -45.44 15.65
CA ALA A 79 26.99 -46.26 14.58
C ALA A 79 27.52 -45.34 13.48
N ASN A 80 28.83 -45.39 13.24
CA ASN A 80 29.54 -44.63 12.23
C ASN A 80 29.96 -45.54 11.06
N PHE A 81 29.32 -45.33 9.92
CA PHE A 81 29.65 -45.95 8.64
C PHE A 81 30.69 -45.08 7.91
N THR A 82 31.98 -45.31 8.20
CA THR A 82 33.07 -44.41 7.80
C THR A 82 33.17 -44.23 6.29
N GLU A 83 32.98 -45.29 5.51
CA GLU A 83 33.01 -45.23 4.04
C GLU A 83 31.86 -44.40 3.45
N LYS A 84 30.68 -44.48 4.07
CA LYS A 84 29.48 -43.76 3.61
C LYS A 84 29.31 -42.38 4.27
N LYS A 85 30.14 -42.08 5.28
CA LYS A 85 30.05 -40.88 6.11
C LYS A 85 28.65 -40.64 6.73
N ILE A 86 28.05 -41.78 7.17
CA ILE A 86 26.73 -41.79 7.80
C ILE A 86 26.92 -42.09 9.28
N LEU A 87 26.29 -41.22 10.12
CA LEU A 87 26.20 -41.43 11.56
C LEU A 87 24.75 -41.71 11.93
N ILE A 88 24.53 -42.77 12.72
CA ILE A 88 23.22 -43.16 13.24
C ILE A 88 23.28 -43.18 14.76
N TYR A 89 22.58 -42.23 15.39
CA TYR A 89 22.42 -42.09 16.83
C TYR A 89 21.10 -42.78 17.22
N ALA A 90 21.09 -43.52 18.35
CA ALA A 90 19.87 -44.06 18.89
C ALA A 90 20.02 -44.42 20.37
N ASP A 91 18.88 -44.51 21.08
CA ASP A 91 18.86 -45.01 22.45
C ASP A 91 19.23 -46.51 22.50
N LYS A 92 18.81 -47.32 21.50
CA LYS A 92 19.12 -48.74 21.37
C LYS A 92 19.46 -49.09 19.93
N LEU A 93 20.56 -49.84 19.73
CA LEU A 93 20.97 -50.39 18.47
C LEU A 93 21.03 -51.91 18.56
N TYR A 94 20.50 -52.58 17.58
CA TYR A 94 20.52 -54.04 17.44
C TYR A 94 21.14 -54.36 16.09
N TYR A 95 22.32 -54.98 16.13
CA TYR A 95 23.02 -55.40 14.92
C TYR A 95 23.05 -56.93 14.84
N ASN A 96 22.57 -57.47 13.73
CA ASN A 96 22.64 -58.88 13.43
C ASN A 96 23.70 -59.14 12.36
N GLU A 97 24.74 -59.83 12.71
CA GLU A 97 25.91 -60.04 11.86
C GLU A 97 25.60 -60.94 10.69
N ASN A 98 24.79 -62.03 10.91
CA ASN A 98 24.37 -62.95 9.86
C ASN A 98 23.58 -62.31 8.74
N THR A 99 22.68 -61.40 9.08
CA THR A 99 21.81 -60.74 8.10
C THR A 99 22.33 -59.39 7.67
N SER A 100 23.38 -58.89 8.35
CA SER A 100 23.90 -57.49 8.18
C SER A 100 22.82 -56.42 8.31
N ILE A 101 21.86 -56.61 9.22
CA ILE A 101 20.77 -55.67 9.48
C ILE A 101 21.05 -54.95 10.80
N LEU A 102 21.05 -53.61 10.74
CA LEU A 102 21.07 -52.76 11.92
C LEU A 102 19.64 -52.21 12.16
N LYS A 103 19.08 -52.44 13.34
CA LYS A 103 17.85 -51.85 13.82
C LYS A 103 18.19 -50.80 14.87
N ALA A 104 17.71 -49.55 14.71
CA ALA A 104 17.86 -48.51 15.70
C ALA A 104 16.48 -48.08 16.25
N ILE A 105 16.39 -47.90 17.57
CA ILE A 105 15.11 -47.61 18.27
C ILE A 105 15.34 -46.51 19.30
N GLY A 106 14.42 -45.57 19.34
CA GLY A 106 14.36 -44.44 20.27
C GLY A 106 15.27 -43.30 19.88
N ASN A 107 14.70 -42.11 19.72
CA ASN A 107 15.39 -40.85 19.37
C ASN A 107 16.41 -40.99 18.23
N VAL A 108 16.03 -41.72 17.17
CA VAL A 108 16.94 -42.01 16.07
C VAL A 108 17.23 -40.76 15.27
N GLU A 109 18.54 -40.42 15.14
CA GLU A 109 19.02 -39.34 14.29
C GLU A 109 20.06 -39.89 13.29
N ILE A 110 19.80 -39.75 11.99
CA ILE A 110 20.70 -40.11 10.90
C ILE A 110 21.29 -38.83 10.32
N LYS A 111 22.63 -38.75 10.29
CA LYS A 111 23.37 -37.68 9.65
C LYS A 111 24.16 -38.23 8.47
N ASP A 112 23.76 -37.83 7.26
CA ASP A 112 24.48 -38.09 6.02
C ASP A 112 25.30 -36.83 5.68
N ALA A 113 26.60 -36.91 5.95
CA ALA A 113 27.48 -35.75 5.78
C ALA A 113 27.75 -35.45 4.30
N ASP A 114 27.85 -36.45 3.45
CA ASP A 114 28.10 -36.24 2.01
C ASP A 114 26.96 -35.52 1.31
N ARG A 115 25.72 -35.74 1.77
CA ARG A 115 24.49 -35.16 1.17
C ARG A 115 23.88 -34.08 2.04
N SER A 116 24.49 -33.79 3.18
CA SER A 116 24.02 -32.78 4.15
C SER A 116 22.53 -32.99 4.52
N ILE A 117 22.17 -34.23 4.80
CA ILE A 117 20.81 -34.64 5.20
C ILE A 117 20.83 -35.03 6.66
N ASN A 118 19.82 -34.58 7.39
CA ASN A 118 19.54 -35.00 8.76
C ASN A 118 18.13 -35.57 8.84
N ILE A 119 17.98 -36.82 9.30
CA ILE A 119 16.72 -37.50 9.42
C ILE A 119 16.50 -37.84 10.89
N LYS A 120 15.34 -37.44 11.44
CA LYS A 120 14.92 -37.78 12.82
C LYS A 120 13.66 -38.58 12.79
N THR A 121 13.69 -39.74 13.44
CA THR A 121 12.57 -40.68 13.52
C THR A 121 12.63 -41.46 14.83
N GLU A 122 11.65 -42.30 15.08
CA GLU A 122 11.62 -43.15 16.28
C GLU A 122 12.33 -44.49 16.08
N ASN A 123 12.18 -45.13 14.92
CA ASN A 123 12.80 -46.40 14.62
C ASN A 123 13.25 -46.49 13.16
N ILE A 124 14.35 -47.21 12.91
CA ILE A 124 14.79 -47.56 11.55
C ILE A 124 15.23 -49.01 11.45
N PHE A 125 15.17 -49.51 10.20
CA PHE A 125 15.86 -50.74 9.74
C PHE A 125 16.85 -50.30 8.66
N TYR A 126 18.13 -50.68 8.86
CA TYR A 126 19.18 -50.49 7.87
C TYR A 126 19.69 -51.83 7.40
N ASP A 127 19.37 -52.22 6.17
CA ASP A 127 19.97 -53.36 5.46
C ASP A 127 21.28 -52.87 4.85
N ILE A 128 22.40 -53.23 5.48
CA ILE A 128 23.75 -52.78 5.13
C ILE A 128 24.18 -53.31 3.77
N LEU A 129 23.79 -54.55 3.44
CA LEU A 129 24.16 -55.20 2.17
C LEU A 129 23.43 -54.57 0.98
N LYS A 130 22.16 -54.21 1.16
CA LYS A 130 21.38 -53.53 0.12
C LYS A 130 21.55 -52.02 0.15
N GLU A 131 22.16 -51.48 1.20
CA GLU A 131 22.29 -50.05 1.45
C GLU A 131 20.95 -49.32 1.49
N ILE A 132 19.96 -49.90 2.18
CA ILE A 132 18.60 -49.36 2.31
C ILE A 132 18.29 -49.08 3.77
N ILE A 133 18.02 -47.80 4.09
CA ILE A 133 17.48 -47.38 5.38
C ILE A 133 15.99 -47.11 5.23
N GLN A 134 15.16 -47.67 6.11
CA GLN A 134 13.72 -47.44 6.07
C GLN A 134 13.13 -47.22 7.46
N SER A 135 12.04 -46.45 7.52
CA SER A 135 11.22 -46.29 8.70
C SER A 135 9.75 -46.24 8.32
N GLU A 136 8.93 -46.88 9.14
CA GLU A 136 7.46 -46.81 9.06
C GLU A 136 6.87 -45.76 10.02
N PHE A 137 7.70 -45.04 10.72
CA PHE A 137 7.31 -44.03 11.74
C PHE A 137 7.39 -42.59 11.21
N PRO A 138 6.57 -41.67 11.76
CA PRO A 138 6.65 -40.29 11.41
C PRO A 138 8.07 -39.74 11.51
N THR A 139 8.53 -39.11 10.46
CA THR A 139 9.91 -38.73 10.28
C THR A 139 10.05 -37.27 9.87
N ILE A 140 11.05 -36.59 10.41
CA ILE A 140 11.43 -35.22 10.03
C ILE A 140 12.77 -35.26 9.32
N ILE A 141 12.81 -34.75 8.10
CA ILE A 141 13.99 -34.69 7.26
C ILE A 141 14.36 -33.21 7.03
N LYS A 142 15.63 -32.86 7.25
CA LYS A 142 16.19 -31.57 6.90
C LYS A 142 17.27 -31.74 5.86
N ASN A 143 17.25 -30.94 4.79
CA ASN A 143 18.27 -30.96 3.75
C ASN A 143 19.16 -29.70 3.82
N TYR A 144 20.21 -29.63 3.00
CA TYR A 144 21.15 -28.51 2.93
C TYR A 144 20.48 -27.15 2.60
N SER A 145 19.34 -27.16 1.88
CA SER A 145 18.56 -25.94 1.58
C SER A 145 17.69 -25.49 2.75
N ASN A 146 17.87 -26.06 3.93
CA ASN A 146 17.10 -25.80 5.15
C ASN A 146 15.58 -26.07 5.03
N ASN A 147 15.19 -26.86 4.02
CA ASN A 147 13.80 -27.31 3.88
C ASN A 147 13.49 -28.33 4.98
N GLN A 148 12.35 -28.15 5.62
CA GLN A 148 11.85 -29.11 6.59
C GLN A 148 10.75 -29.96 5.95
N ILE A 149 11.00 -31.28 5.87
CA ILE A 149 10.11 -32.26 5.26
C ILE A 149 9.61 -33.17 6.37
N LYS A 150 8.30 -33.24 6.58
CA LYS A 150 7.64 -34.20 7.47
C LYS A 150 6.99 -35.28 6.63
N VAL A 151 7.20 -36.53 6.97
CA VAL A 151 6.69 -37.70 6.23
C VAL A 151 6.15 -38.72 7.19
N GLU A 152 5.22 -39.57 6.74
CA GLU A 152 4.68 -40.63 7.55
C GLU A 152 5.67 -41.83 7.60
N ASN A 153 6.30 -42.14 6.48
CA ASN A 153 7.32 -43.19 6.36
C ASN A 153 8.30 -42.85 5.23
N PHE A 154 9.46 -43.53 5.22
CA PHE A 154 10.42 -43.36 4.15
C PHE A 154 11.24 -44.65 3.88
N ILE A 155 11.78 -44.70 2.65
CA ILE A 155 12.79 -45.65 2.22
C ILE A 155 13.93 -44.85 1.58
N TYR A 156 15.13 -44.95 2.10
CA TYR A 156 16.33 -44.26 1.63
C TYR A 156 17.33 -45.26 1.04
N THR A 157 17.48 -45.29 -0.28
CA THR A 157 18.48 -46.09 -1.01
C THR A 157 19.76 -45.24 -1.12
N LEU A 158 20.78 -45.62 -0.37
CA LEU A 158 22.03 -44.86 -0.24
C LEU A 158 22.83 -44.79 -1.54
N ASN A 159 22.94 -45.91 -2.29
CA ASN A 159 23.67 -45.95 -3.57
C ASN A 159 23.16 -44.93 -4.57
N ASP A 160 21.87 -44.90 -4.77
CA ASP A 160 21.23 -43.98 -5.72
C ASP A 160 21.03 -42.60 -5.17
N GLY A 161 21.12 -42.44 -3.86
CA GLY A 161 20.75 -41.20 -3.15
C GLY A 161 19.26 -40.90 -3.30
N LEU A 162 18.41 -41.96 -3.39
CA LEU A 162 16.99 -41.80 -3.63
C LEU A 162 16.19 -42.05 -2.35
N LEU A 163 15.46 -41.02 -1.92
CA LEU A 163 14.59 -41.04 -0.77
C LEU A 163 13.13 -41.09 -1.23
N LYS A 164 12.48 -42.26 -1.07
CA LYS A 164 11.04 -42.42 -1.30
C LYS A 164 10.28 -42.10 -0.03
N MET A 165 9.19 -41.35 -0.13
CA MET A 165 8.44 -40.79 1.01
C MET A 165 6.94 -40.85 0.74
N ASN A 166 6.14 -41.02 1.80
CA ASN A 166 4.69 -40.98 1.75
C ASN A 166 4.14 -39.94 2.71
N ASN A 167 2.99 -39.34 2.34
CA ASN A 167 2.30 -38.28 3.09
C ASN A 167 3.23 -37.12 3.48
N ILE A 168 3.77 -36.50 2.45
CA ILE A 168 4.83 -35.46 2.56
C ILE A 168 4.21 -34.10 2.84
N ASN A 169 4.68 -33.43 3.90
CA ASN A 169 4.44 -32.03 4.17
C ASN A 169 5.79 -31.30 4.27
N MET A 170 6.08 -30.43 3.31
CA MET A 170 7.35 -29.71 3.21
C MET A 170 7.11 -28.22 3.29
N VAL A 171 7.98 -27.52 3.98
CA VAL A 171 8.07 -26.04 3.97
C VAL A 171 9.45 -25.68 3.43
N ASP A 172 9.47 -24.83 2.38
CA ASP A 172 10.71 -24.35 1.77
C ASP A 172 11.26 -23.08 2.46
N GLY A 173 12.43 -22.63 2.02
CA GLY A 173 13.10 -21.43 2.56
C GLY A 173 12.26 -20.14 2.40
N ASP A 174 11.40 -20.07 1.40
CA ASP A 174 10.48 -18.94 1.13
C ASP A 174 9.16 -19.06 1.91
N LYS A 175 9.05 -20.05 2.81
CA LYS A 175 7.86 -20.37 3.61
C LYS A 175 6.64 -20.83 2.79
N ASN A 176 6.85 -21.30 1.55
CA ASN A 176 5.81 -21.99 0.81
C ASN A 176 5.59 -23.39 1.39
N SER A 177 4.34 -23.82 1.48
CA SER A 177 4.01 -25.14 1.98
C SER A 177 3.58 -26.09 0.85
N TYR A 178 4.13 -27.28 0.86
CA TYR A 178 3.88 -28.34 -0.13
C TYR A 178 3.28 -29.55 0.58
N SER A 179 2.24 -30.12 0.02
CA SER A 179 1.66 -31.39 0.48
C SER A 179 1.56 -32.34 -0.70
N LEU A 180 2.08 -33.56 -0.55
CA LEU A 180 2.10 -34.63 -1.59
C LEU A 180 1.75 -35.96 -0.96
N ASN A 181 1.03 -36.82 -1.69
CA ASN A 181 0.74 -38.18 -1.21
C ASN A 181 1.99 -39.06 -1.24
N THR A 182 2.72 -39.02 -2.34
CA THR A 182 3.98 -39.80 -2.52
C THR A 182 4.98 -38.94 -3.26
N GLY A 183 6.25 -39.09 -2.89
CA GLY A 183 7.34 -38.40 -3.56
C GLY A 183 8.67 -39.12 -3.47
N PHE A 184 9.55 -38.77 -4.39
CA PHE A 184 10.95 -39.21 -4.48
C PHE A 184 11.84 -37.99 -4.49
N LEU A 185 12.71 -37.89 -3.50
CA LEU A 185 13.77 -36.88 -3.45
C LEU A 185 15.09 -37.51 -3.85
N ASN A 186 15.68 -37.04 -4.94
CA ASN A 186 17.06 -37.39 -5.25
C ASN A 186 17.99 -36.47 -4.48
N THR A 187 18.69 -37.00 -3.50
CA THR A 187 19.52 -36.24 -2.57
C THR A 187 20.79 -35.66 -3.20
N LYS A 188 21.26 -36.26 -4.33
CA LYS A 188 22.43 -35.79 -5.10
C LYS A 188 22.10 -34.55 -5.95
N SER A 189 20.91 -34.54 -6.59
CA SER A 189 20.47 -33.46 -7.48
C SER A 189 19.45 -32.53 -6.83
N ASN A 190 19.03 -32.80 -5.61
CA ASN A 190 17.97 -32.09 -4.86
C ASN A 190 16.65 -31.94 -5.65
N LYS A 191 16.34 -32.96 -6.49
CA LYS A 191 15.16 -32.96 -7.34
C LYS A 191 14.05 -33.79 -6.69
N LEU A 192 12.91 -33.13 -6.43
CA LEU A 192 11.71 -33.77 -5.89
C LEU A 192 10.72 -34.10 -7.03
N ILE A 193 10.26 -35.34 -7.09
CA ILE A 193 9.20 -35.80 -7.99
C ILE A 193 8.09 -36.37 -7.12
N GLY A 194 6.82 -35.95 -7.35
CA GLY A 194 5.72 -36.42 -6.53
C GLY A 194 4.38 -36.40 -7.23
N LYS A 195 3.40 -37.04 -6.56
CA LYS A 195 2.02 -37.17 -7.04
C LYS A 195 1.04 -36.49 -6.08
N ASN A 196 -0.10 -36.01 -6.63
CA ASN A 196 -1.18 -35.37 -5.89
C ASN A 196 -0.67 -34.17 -5.06
N VAL A 197 -0.10 -33.20 -5.75
CA VAL A 197 0.54 -32.05 -5.13
C VAL A 197 -0.46 -30.93 -4.83
N SER A 198 -0.34 -30.34 -3.65
CA SER A 198 -0.96 -29.06 -3.25
C SER A 198 0.14 -28.14 -2.73
N ILE A 199 0.24 -26.94 -3.28
CA ILE A 199 1.21 -25.93 -2.88
C ILE A 199 0.47 -24.69 -2.46
N ASN A 200 0.75 -24.16 -1.26
CA ASN A 200 0.30 -22.85 -0.84
C ASN A 200 1.52 -21.93 -0.83
N LEU A 201 1.45 -20.85 -1.61
CA LEU A 201 2.48 -19.86 -1.63
C LEU A 201 2.38 -18.94 -0.41
N ASN A 202 3.51 -18.42 0.02
CA ASN A 202 3.55 -17.42 1.06
C ASN A 202 2.86 -16.14 0.57
N ASN A 203 1.91 -15.63 1.35
CA ASN A 203 1.07 -14.50 0.97
C ASN A 203 1.65 -13.11 1.28
N ILE A 204 2.89 -13.01 1.75
CA ILE A 204 3.53 -11.72 2.12
C ILE A 204 3.51 -10.70 0.97
N ASN A 205 3.61 -11.17 -0.27
CA ASN A 205 3.63 -10.33 -1.47
C ASN A 205 2.27 -10.20 -2.17
N PHE A 206 1.19 -10.70 -1.56
CA PHE A 206 -0.18 -10.61 -2.07
C PHE A 206 -1.02 -9.72 -1.15
N ASP A 207 -2.14 -9.21 -1.68
CA ASP A 207 -3.13 -8.53 -0.85
C ASP A 207 -3.65 -9.46 0.25
N LYS A 208 -3.96 -8.89 1.42
CA LYS A 208 -4.35 -9.62 2.65
C LYS A 208 -5.49 -10.65 2.46
N ASN A 209 -6.30 -10.48 1.41
CA ASN A 209 -7.43 -11.34 1.09
C ASN A 209 -7.11 -12.44 0.07
N ASN A 210 -5.87 -12.51 -0.43
CA ASN A 210 -5.45 -13.49 -1.43
C ASN A 210 -4.74 -14.69 -0.78
N GLU A 211 -5.11 -15.90 -1.18
CA GLU A 211 -4.51 -17.15 -0.76
C GLU A 211 -4.01 -17.95 -1.97
N PRO A 212 -2.84 -17.55 -2.53
CA PRO A 212 -2.33 -18.13 -3.76
C PRO A 212 -1.95 -19.59 -3.58
N ARG A 213 -2.47 -20.45 -4.46
CA ARG A 213 -2.24 -21.90 -4.37
C ARG A 213 -2.26 -22.60 -5.71
N PHE A 214 -1.50 -23.69 -5.78
CA PHE A 214 -1.52 -24.64 -6.88
C PHE A 214 -2.04 -26.00 -6.40
N LYS A 215 -2.76 -26.69 -7.27
CA LYS A 215 -3.05 -28.12 -7.13
C LYS A 215 -2.68 -28.81 -8.44
N GLY A 216 -2.16 -30.04 -8.40
CA GLY A 216 -1.82 -30.78 -9.61
C GLY A 216 -1.64 -32.28 -9.38
N ASN A 217 -1.68 -33.04 -10.47
CA ASN A 217 -1.53 -34.49 -10.39
C ASN A 217 -0.08 -34.91 -10.10
N SER A 218 0.89 -34.16 -10.61
CA SER A 218 2.31 -34.48 -10.37
C SER A 218 3.14 -33.19 -10.37
N ILE A 219 4.25 -33.25 -9.64
CA ILE A 219 5.26 -32.22 -9.54
C ILE A 219 6.64 -32.75 -9.88
N ILE A 220 7.44 -31.93 -10.52
CA ILE A 220 8.89 -32.09 -10.65
C ILE A 220 9.49 -30.74 -10.16
N ALA A 221 10.05 -30.73 -8.97
CA ALA A 221 10.67 -29.56 -8.39
C ALA A 221 12.18 -29.73 -8.36
N GLY A 222 12.90 -28.82 -8.99
CA GLY A 222 14.34 -28.66 -8.91
C GLY A 222 14.70 -27.31 -8.32
N GLU A 223 15.97 -26.99 -8.28
CA GLU A 223 16.49 -25.74 -7.70
C GLU A 223 15.89 -24.50 -8.37
N ASN A 224 15.94 -24.45 -9.72
CA ASN A 224 15.54 -23.27 -10.49
C ASN A 224 14.17 -23.40 -11.17
N ILE A 225 13.67 -24.62 -11.36
CA ILE A 225 12.45 -24.88 -12.13
C ILE A 225 11.56 -25.87 -11.40
N THR A 226 10.30 -25.49 -11.21
CA THR A 226 9.23 -26.37 -10.72
C THR A 226 8.20 -26.53 -11.83
N ILE A 227 7.86 -27.78 -12.16
CA ILE A 227 6.86 -28.15 -13.17
C ILE A 227 5.72 -28.90 -12.48
N ILE A 228 4.49 -28.45 -12.68
CA ILE A 228 3.28 -29.10 -12.17
C ILE A 228 2.40 -29.47 -13.36
N LYS A 229 2.02 -30.73 -13.45
CA LYS A 229 1.18 -31.24 -14.56
C LYS A 229 -0.27 -31.41 -14.14
N LYS A 230 -1.19 -31.19 -15.10
CA LYS A 230 -2.66 -31.17 -14.89
C LYS A 230 -3.00 -30.35 -13.66
N SER A 231 -2.70 -29.07 -13.74
CA SER A 231 -2.64 -28.20 -12.58
C SER A 231 -3.63 -27.05 -12.65
N ILE A 232 -3.98 -26.55 -11.49
CA ILE A 232 -4.89 -25.41 -11.28
C ILE A 232 -4.16 -24.42 -10.39
N PHE A 233 -4.25 -23.14 -10.76
CA PHE A 233 -3.79 -22.00 -9.96
C PHE A 233 -4.96 -21.08 -9.64
N THR A 234 -5.05 -20.60 -8.42
CA THR A 234 -5.99 -19.54 -7.98
C THR A 234 -5.42 -18.77 -6.80
N THR A 235 -5.92 -17.53 -6.58
CA THR A 235 -5.63 -16.73 -5.39
C THR A 235 -6.85 -16.56 -4.48
N CYS A 236 -7.99 -17.16 -4.81
CA CYS A 236 -9.22 -17.08 -4.02
C CYS A 236 -9.07 -17.69 -2.63
N LYS A 237 -9.91 -17.27 -1.67
CA LYS A 237 -9.90 -17.82 -0.30
C LYS A 237 -10.10 -19.36 -0.29
N LYS A 238 -9.48 -20.04 0.67
CA LYS A 238 -9.57 -21.51 0.80
C LYS A 238 -10.98 -22.00 1.18
N ASN A 239 -11.73 -21.15 1.87
CA ASN A 239 -13.07 -21.50 2.32
C ASN A 239 -14.12 -21.48 1.21
N ASP A 240 -13.79 -20.94 0.03
CA ASP A 240 -14.66 -20.97 -1.13
C ASP A 240 -14.68 -22.39 -1.71
N LYS A 241 -15.79 -23.09 -1.61
CA LYS A 241 -15.96 -24.46 -2.16
C LYS A 241 -15.69 -24.50 -3.66
N CYS A 242 -16.04 -23.46 -4.39
CA CYS A 242 -15.76 -23.23 -5.80
C CYS A 242 -15.09 -21.85 -5.93
N PRO A 243 -13.79 -21.77 -6.24
CA PRO A 243 -13.13 -20.49 -6.38
C PRO A 243 -13.76 -19.68 -7.53
N PRO A 244 -14.05 -18.37 -7.32
CA PRO A 244 -14.63 -17.51 -8.34
C PRO A 244 -13.86 -17.52 -9.66
N TRP A 245 -12.54 -17.68 -9.60
CA TRP A 245 -11.71 -17.86 -10.79
C TRP A 245 -10.55 -18.83 -10.56
N GLN A 246 -10.15 -19.50 -11.63
CA GLN A 246 -8.97 -20.38 -11.64
C GLN A 246 -8.36 -20.51 -13.04
N LEU A 247 -7.05 -20.72 -13.09
CA LEU A 247 -6.32 -21.08 -14.30
C LEU A 247 -6.02 -22.58 -14.26
N ALA A 248 -6.71 -23.34 -15.10
CA ALA A 248 -6.47 -24.78 -15.26
C ALA A 248 -5.56 -25.00 -16.46
N ALA A 249 -4.41 -25.67 -16.29
CA ALA A 249 -3.42 -25.86 -17.34
C ALA A 249 -2.94 -27.31 -17.44
N LYS A 250 -2.55 -27.72 -18.66
CA LYS A 250 -1.89 -29.01 -18.87
C LYS A 250 -0.55 -29.08 -18.14
N GLU A 251 0.18 -27.94 -18.14
CA GLU A 251 1.47 -27.79 -17.44
C GLU A 251 1.61 -26.35 -16.95
N ILE A 252 2.04 -26.20 -15.69
CA ILE A 252 2.52 -24.93 -15.13
C ILE A 252 4.00 -25.08 -14.83
N ARG A 253 4.81 -24.13 -15.32
CA ARG A 253 6.26 -24.10 -15.12
C ARG A 253 6.63 -22.81 -14.39
N HIS A 254 7.05 -22.94 -13.15
CA HIS A 254 7.60 -21.85 -12.35
C HIS A 254 9.11 -21.81 -12.54
N ASN A 255 9.61 -20.75 -13.14
CA ASN A 255 11.05 -20.48 -13.30
C ASN A 255 11.47 -19.49 -12.21
N LYS A 256 12.09 -19.99 -11.15
CA LYS A 256 12.53 -19.19 -10.00
C LYS A 256 13.64 -18.21 -10.37
N LYS A 257 14.53 -18.58 -11.31
CA LYS A 257 15.63 -17.70 -11.77
C LYS A 257 15.11 -16.47 -12.52
N ASN A 258 14.17 -16.69 -13.45
CA ASN A 258 13.57 -15.60 -14.25
C ASN A 258 12.35 -14.99 -13.58
N LYS A 259 11.94 -15.53 -12.42
CA LYS A 259 10.76 -15.10 -11.67
C LYS A 259 9.49 -15.06 -12.53
N THR A 260 9.22 -16.11 -13.30
CA THR A 260 8.06 -16.21 -14.19
C THR A 260 7.30 -17.51 -13.95
N ILE A 261 5.98 -17.44 -14.05
CA ILE A 261 5.10 -18.60 -14.04
C ILE A 261 4.48 -18.73 -15.44
N ASN A 262 4.84 -19.80 -16.13
CA ASN A 262 4.43 -20.05 -17.51
C ASN A 262 3.37 -21.16 -17.53
N TYR A 263 2.34 -20.99 -18.31
CA TYR A 263 1.22 -21.91 -18.49
C TYR A 263 1.21 -22.42 -19.92
N ASN A 264 0.99 -23.72 -20.07
CA ASN A 264 0.83 -24.36 -21.36
C ASN A 264 -0.58 -24.99 -21.44
N SER A 265 -1.32 -24.67 -22.51
CA SER A 265 -2.71 -25.08 -22.73
C SER A 265 -3.58 -24.76 -21.50
N ALA A 266 -3.74 -23.48 -21.18
CA ALA A 266 -4.47 -23.01 -20.01
C ALA A 266 -5.90 -22.56 -20.35
N PHE A 267 -6.83 -22.85 -19.47
CA PHE A 267 -8.19 -22.34 -19.47
C PHE A 267 -8.39 -21.43 -18.26
N LEU A 268 -8.83 -20.21 -18.50
CA LEU A 268 -9.42 -19.40 -17.47
C LEU A 268 -10.84 -19.91 -17.20
N LYS A 269 -11.11 -20.32 -15.98
CA LYS A 269 -12.42 -20.75 -15.53
C LYS A 269 -12.99 -19.76 -14.53
N ILE A 270 -14.27 -19.43 -14.67
CA ILE A 270 -15.05 -18.66 -13.71
C ILE A 270 -16.15 -19.58 -13.19
N TYR A 271 -16.18 -19.82 -11.87
CA TYR A 271 -17.06 -20.81 -11.23
C TYR A 271 -17.07 -22.17 -11.96
N ASP A 272 -15.85 -22.67 -12.26
CA ASP A 272 -15.57 -23.91 -13.01
C ASP A 272 -15.98 -23.92 -14.51
N VAL A 273 -16.64 -22.89 -15.02
CA VAL A 273 -16.98 -22.74 -16.44
C VAL A 273 -15.76 -22.19 -17.20
N PRO A 274 -15.24 -22.89 -18.22
CA PRO A 274 -14.14 -22.39 -19.05
C PRO A 274 -14.63 -21.24 -19.93
N VAL A 275 -14.06 -20.03 -19.69
CA VAL A 275 -14.47 -18.80 -20.43
C VAL A 275 -13.43 -18.34 -21.44
N PHE A 276 -12.17 -18.70 -21.25
CA PHE A 276 -11.10 -18.32 -22.17
C PHE A 276 -9.99 -19.38 -22.23
N TYR A 277 -9.42 -19.60 -23.44
CA TYR A 277 -8.32 -20.52 -23.70
C TYR A 277 -7.06 -19.77 -24.09
N PHE A 278 -5.94 -20.09 -23.41
CA PHE A 278 -4.61 -19.61 -23.70
C PHE A 278 -3.71 -20.77 -24.14
N PRO A 279 -3.26 -20.83 -25.40
CA PRO A 279 -2.29 -21.85 -25.82
C PRO A 279 -0.99 -21.78 -25.02
N LYS A 280 -0.48 -20.57 -24.83
CA LYS A 280 0.63 -20.23 -23.95
C LYS A 280 0.31 -18.91 -23.25
N PHE A 281 0.58 -18.86 -21.95
CA PHE A 281 0.38 -17.67 -21.13
C PHE A 281 1.49 -17.64 -20.09
N PHE A 282 1.88 -16.47 -19.66
CA PHE A 282 2.77 -16.31 -18.51
C PHE A 282 2.41 -15.05 -17.72
N HIS A 283 2.74 -15.08 -16.46
CA HIS A 283 2.74 -13.91 -15.61
C HIS A 283 3.98 -13.92 -14.69
N PRO A 284 4.37 -12.76 -14.13
CA PRO A 284 5.47 -12.71 -13.17
C PRO A 284 5.15 -13.52 -11.93
N ASP A 285 6.20 -14.02 -11.29
CA ASP A 285 6.12 -14.52 -9.92
C ASP A 285 5.62 -13.41 -8.99
N PRO A 286 4.81 -13.72 -7.98
CA PRO A 286 4.31 -12.73 -7.01
C PRO A 286 5.38 -11.92 -6.28
N SER A 287 6.61 -12.41 -6.22
CA SER A 287 7.75 -11.67 -5.66
C SER A 287 8.23 -10.51 -6.55
N VAL A 288 7.79 -10.46 -7.82
CA VAL A 288 8.20 -9.44 -8.78
C VAL A 288 7.26 -8.24 -8.68
N LYS A 289 7.77 -7.13 -8.19
CA LYS A 289 6.99 -5.89 -8.06
C LYS A 289 6.65 -5.25 -9.41
N ARG A 290 7.52 -5.41 -10.43
CA ARG A 290 7.37 -4.78 -11.76
C ARG A 290 7.93 -5.68 -12.84
N GLN A 291 7.14 -5.97 -13.87
CA GLN A 291 7.56 -6.76 -15.03
C GLN A 291 6.93 -6.23 -16.31
N SER A 292 7.72 -6.20 -17.40
CA SER A 292 7.24 -5.84 -18.74
C SER A 292 6.26 -6.88 -19.26
N GLY A 293 5.19 -6.39 -19.92
CA GLY A 293 4.18 -7.27 -20.51
C GLY A 293 2.95 -6.51 -20.99
N PHE A 294 2.07 -7.21 -21.69
CA PHE A 294 0.77 -6.67 -22.07
C PHE A 294 -0.13 -6.50 -20.84
N LEU A 295 -0.76 -5.35 -20.76
CA LEU A 295 -1.81 -5.08 -19.79
C LEU A 295 -3.16 -5.55 -20.35
N VAL A 296 -4.20 -5.51 -19.53
CA VAL A 296 -5.54 -5.95 -19.93
C VAL A 296 -6.03 -5.13 -21.12
N PRO A 297 -6.36 -5.78 -22.25
CA PRO A 297 -6.93 -5.10 -23.41
C PRO A 297 -8.27 -4.42 -23.04
N LYS A 298 -8.52 -3.25 -23.61
CA LYS A 298 -9.77 -2.51 -23.43
C LYS A 298 -10.47 -2.37 -24.78
N ILE A 299 -11.72 -2.81 -24.84
CA ILE A 299 -12.60 -2.59 -26.01
C ILE A 299 -13.57 -1.48 -25.62
N LYS A 300 -13.69 -0.48 -26.47
CA LYS A 300 -14.67 0.61 -26.32
C LYS A 300 -15.44 0.76 -27.61
N ASP A 301 -16.73 1.02 -27.48
CA ASP A 301 -17.60 1.40 -28.58
C ASP A 301 -18.11 2.82 -28.38
N SER A 302 -18.21 3.57 -29.46
CA SER A 302 -18.65 4.96 -29.46
C SER A 302 -19.41 5.26 -30.73
N SER A 303 -20.55 5.93 -30.61
CA SER A 303 -21.37 6.35 -31.76
C SER A 303 -20.62 7.21 -32.77
N SER A 304 -19.62 7.99 -32.33
CA SER A 304 -18.83 8.90 -33.19
C SER A 304 -17.53 8.30 -33.72
N LEU A 305 -16.92 7.35 -33.00
CA LEU A 305 -15.61 6.78 -33.35
C LEU A 305 -15.68 5.31 -33.75
N GLY A 306 -16.84 4.66 -33.60
CA GLY A 306 -17.00 3.21 -33.78
C GLY A 306 -16.29 2.41 -32.69
N MET A 307 -16.16 1.11 -32.96
CA MET A 307 -15.46 0.19 -32.06
C MET A 307 -13.96 0.43 -32.08
N SER A 308 -13.33 0.36 -30.91
CA SER A 308 -11.87 0.49 -30.79
C SER A 308 -11.28 -0.53 -29.82
N LEU A 309 -10.09 -1.03 -30.17
CA LEU A 309 -9.29 -1.96 -29.36
C LEU A 309 -8.02 -1.25 -28.88
N ASN A 310 -7.84 -1.17 -27.57
CA ASN A 310 -6.61 -0.67 -26.94
C ASN A 310 -5.83 -1.86 -26.37
N LEU A 311 -4.55 -2.01 -26.78
CA LEU A 311 -3.63 -3.10 -26.40
C LEU A 311 -2.42 -2.54 -25.64
N PRO A 312 -2.55 -2.09 -24.40
CA PRO A 312 -1.44 -1.46 -23.70
C PRO A 312 -0.33 -2.45 -23.37
N TYR A 313 0.91 -2.02 -23.57
CA TYR A 313 2.13 -2.76 -23.21
C TYR A 313 2.94 -1.95 -22.20
N PHE A 314 3.19 -2.53 -21.05
CA PHE A 314 4.03 -1.96 -20.00
C PHE A 314 5.46 -2.44 -20.15
N LEU A 315 6.43 -1.51 -20.19
CA LEU A 315 7.86 -1.76 -20.25
C LEU A 315 8.53 -1.25 -18.95
N ALA A 316 8.94 -2.15 -18.09
CA ALA A 316 9.79 -1.86 -16.95
C ALA A 316 11.23 -1.68 -17.44
N ILE A 317 11.67 -0.42 -17.62
CA ILE A 317 13.02 -0.09 -18.13
C ILE A 317 14.07 -0.32 -17.02
N SER A 318 13.76 0.13 -15.83
CA SER A 318 14.59 -0.06 -14.63
C SER A 318 13.72 0.08 -13.38
N ASP A 319 14.29 -0.11 -12.19
CA ASP A 319 13.54 -0.01 -10.93
C ASP A 319 12.85 1.35 -10.74
N ASN A 320 13.40 2.39 -11.33
CA ASN A 320 12.92 3.77 -11.20
C ASN A 320 12.33 4.37 -12.49
N LYS A 321 12.23 3.60 -13.59
CA LYS A 321 11.72 4.07 -14.90
C LYS A 321 10.81 3.04 -15.52
N ASP A 322 9.74 3.51 -16.12
CA ASP A 322 8.88 2.69 -16.98
C ASP A 322 8.27 3.48 -18.12
N LEU A 323 7.80 2.74 -19.11
CA LEU A 323 7.07 3.25 -20.25
C LEU A 323 5.82 2.37 -20.45
N THR A 324 4.66 2.98 -20.60
CA THR A 324 3.45 2.28 -21.05
C THR A 324 3.09 2.77 -22.43
N PHE A 325 3.19 1.88 -23.42
CA PHE A 325 2.75 2.14 -24.78
C PHE A 325 1.31 1.65 -24.95
N LYS A 326 0.40 2.51 -25.41
CA LYS A 326 -1.05 2.26 -25.47
C LYS A 326 -1.56 2.44 -26.91
N PRO A 327 -1.28 1.51 -27.85
CA PRO A 327 -1.83 1.57 -29.20
C PRO A 327 -3.33 1.32 -29.17
N ARG A 328 -4.10 2.15 -29.87
CA ARG A 328 -5.55 2.03 -30.00
C ARG A 328 -5.93 2.02 -31.49
N LEU A 329 -6.58 0.95 -31.89
CA LEU A 329 -7.04 0.70 -33.25
C LEU A 329 -8.54 0.96 -33.31
N PHE A 330 -8.99 1.73 -34.29
CA PHE A 330 -10.39 2.04 -34.51
C PHE A 330 -10.93 1.31 -35.75
N SER A 331 -12.20 0.94 -35.74
CA SER A 331 -12.87 0.26 -36.86
C SER A 331 -12.96 1.12 -38.12
N ASN A 332 -12.77 2.44 -38.03
CA ASN A 332 -12.80 3.40 -39.13
C ASN A 332 -11.41 3.81 -39.64
N ASN A 333 -10.45 2.90 -39.58
CA ASN A 333 -9.07 3.06 -40.08
C ASN A 333 -8.26 4.19 -39.41
N LYS A 334 -8.61 4.58 -38.20
CA LYS A 334 -7.80 5.51 -37.40
C LYS A 334 -6.91 4.75 -36.43
N TYR A 335 -5.71 5.28 -36.25
CA TYR A 335 -4.69 4.69 -35.37
C TYR A 335 -4.22 5.74 -34.39
N LEU A 336 -4.31 5.42 -33.09
CA LEU A 336 -3.80 6.27 -32.03
C LEU A 336 -2.70 5.53 -31.28
N ALA A 337 -1.52 6.14 -31.22
CA ALA A 337 -0.39 5.68 -30.44
C ALA A 337 -0.18 6.64 -29.26
N GLN A 338 -0.43 6.18 -28.04
CA GLN A 338 -0.17 6.94 -26.82
C GLN A 338 0.99 6.31 -26.05
N SER A 339 1.85 7.12 -25.46
CA SER A 339 3.00 6.71 -24.65
C SER A 339 3.02 7.48 -23.34
N GLU A 340 3.09 6.75 -22.23
CA GLU A 340 3.22 7.30 -20.89
C GLU A 340 4.56 6.84 -20.30
N PHE A 341 5.49 7.78 -20.11
CA PHE A 341 6.80 7.55 -19.48
C PHE A 341 6.80 8.10 -18.07
N ARG A 342 7.31 7.31 -17.10
CA ARG A 342 7.45 7.71 -15.70
C ARG A 342 8.87 7.46 -15.21
N GLN A 343 9.40 8.40 -14.46
CA GLN A 343 10.70 8.28 -13.80
C GLN A 343 10.65 8.87 -12.40
N ILE A 344 11.19 8.13 -11.43
CA ILE A 344 11.34 8.57 -10.05
C ILE A 344 12.83 8.53 -9.70
N ASN A 345 13.39 9.67 -9.33
CA ASN A 345 14.75 9.79 -8.81
C ASN A 345 14.69 10.09 -7.30
N LYS A 346 15.84 10.13 -6.64
CA LYS A 346 15.91 10.44 -5.20
C LYS A 346 15.17 11.75 -4.84
N ASN A 347 15.33 12.79 -5.66
CA ASN A 347 14.81 14.13 -5.39
C ASN A 347 13.87 14.63 -6.48
N SER A 348 13.48 13.83 -7.48
CA SER A 348 12.56 14.27 -8.53
C SER A 348 11.69 13.16 -9.06
N THR A 349 10.52 13.54 -9.53
CA THR A 349 9.60 12.69 -10.29
C THR A 349 9.31 13.32 -11.63
N HIS A 350 9.17 12.51 -12.67
CA HIS A 350 8.86 12.96 -14.02
C HIS A 350 7.82 12.05 -14.63
N ILE A 351 6.82 12.64 -15.27
CA ILE A 351 5.79 11.93 -16.04
C ILE A 351 5.67 12.66 -17.37
N ILE A 352 5.75 11.91 -18.46
CA ILE A 352 5.50 12.39 -19.80
C ILE A 352 4.35 11.54 -20.37
N ASP A 353 3.34 12.19 -20.91
CA ASP A 353 2.29 11.52 -21.66
C ASP A 353 2.15 12.21 -23.03
N SER A 354 2.25 11.43 -24.07
CA SER A 354 2.15 11.93 -25.43
C SER A 354 1.36 10.97 -26.29
N SER A 355 0.63 11.50 -27.27
CA SER A 355 -0.02 10.68 -28.28
C SER A 355 0.00 11.31 -29.65
N ILE A 356 -0.03 10.45 -30.64
CA ILE A 356 -0.22 10.80 -32.04
C ILE A 356 -1.39 9.99 -32.56
N LEU A 357 -2.35 10.68 -33.16
CA LEU A 357 -3.43 10.09 -33.92
C LEU A 357 -3.18 10.29 -35.41
N SER A 358 -3.16 9.20 -36.17
CA SER A 358 -3.18 9.26 -37.63
C SER A 358 -4.61 9.17 -38.11
N ASP A 359 -5.06 10.21 -38.80
CA ASP A 359 -6.38 10.34 -39.43
C ASP A 359 -6.18 10.78 -40.89
N GLU A 360 -7.02 10.30 -41.77
CA GLU A 360 -6.94 10.61 -43.25
C GLU A 360 -6.89 12.10 -43.56
N ASN A 361 -7.47 12.96 -42.71
CA ASN A 361 -7.59 14.39 -42.94
C ASN A 361 -6.47 15.22 -42.30
N LYS A 362 -6.03 14.88 -41.09
CA LYS A 362 -4.98 15.62 -40.34
C LYS A 362 -4.55 14.84 -39.10
N ASP A 363 -3.26 14.69 -38.94
CA ASP A 363 -2.70 14.14 -37.72
C ASP A 363 -2.94 15.07 -36.54
N LYS A 364 -3.35 14.47 -35.42
CA LYS A 364 -3.58 15.18 -34.17
C LYS A 364 -2.68 14.59 -33.08
N ASN A 365 -2.26 15.43 -32.16
CA ASN A 365 -1.36 15.01 -31.08
C ASN A 365 -1.63 15.75 -29.77
N HIS A 366 -1.12 15.21 -28.69
CA HIS A 366 -0.91 15.89 -27.43
C HIS A 366 0.47 15.59 -26.87
N PHE A 367 0.97 16.51 -26.07
CA PHE A 367 2.19 16.34 -25.29
C PHE A 367 2.02 16.98 -23.92
N PHE A 368 2.07 16.15 -22.88
CA PHE A 368 1.96 16.57 -21.48
C PHE A 368 3.21 16.14 -20.73
N TYR A 369 3.71 17.03 -19.90
CA TYR A 369 4.84 16.80 -19.03
C TYR A 369 4.57 17.34 -17.65
N GLN A 370 4.86 16.55 -16.62
CA GLN A 370 4.83 16.97 -15.23
C GLN A 370 6.10 16.52 -14.52
N SER A 371 6.68 17.43 -13.76
CA SER A 371 7.85 17.15 -12.94
C SER A 371 7.73 17.83 -11.59
N SER A 372 8.17 17.16 -10.54
CA SER A 372 8.36 17.73 -9.21
C SER A 372 9.77 17.40 -8.73
N LYS A 373 10.48 18.40 -8.21
CA LYS A 373 11.87 18.28 -7.75
C LYS A 373 12.05 18.96 -6.40
N LYS A 374 12.65 18.23 -5.44
CA LYS A 374 13.15 18.81 -4.20
C LYS A 374 14.49 19.48 -4.47
N LEU A 375 14.58 20.79 -4.20
CA LEU A 375 15.79 21.59 -4.47
C LEU A 375 16.84 21.44 -3.37
N ASN A 376 16.40 21.14 -2.13
CA ASN A 376 17.24 20.98 -0.95
C ASN A 376 18.11 22.21 -0.64
N PHE A 377 17.52 23.41 -0.63
CA PHE A 377 18.20 24.64 -0.21
C PHE A 377 18.49 24.60 1.29
N ASN A 378 19.74 24.80 1.69
CA ASN A 378 20.20 24.66 3.08
C ASN A 378 19.49 25.60 4.09
N ASN A 379 18.91 26.70 3.62
CA ASN A 379 18.26 27.70 4.47
C ASN A 379 16.74 27.49 4.62
N PHE A 380 16.19 26.41 4.01
CA PHE A 380 14.78 26.10 4.03
C PHE A 380 14.58 24.64 4.46
N ASP A 381 13.53 24.38 5.21
CA ASP A 381 13.13 23.05 5.64
C ASP A 381 12.62 22.24 4.45
N GLU A 382 11.85 22.91 3.57
CA GLU A 382 11.42 22.33 2.30
C GLU A 382 11.60 23.35 1.18
N SER A 383 12.06 22.87 0.03
CA SER A 383 12.18 23.65 -1.19
C SER A 383 11.82 22.77 -2.39
N ASN A 384 10.73 23.13 -3.07
CA ASN A 384 10.16 22.30 -4.13
C ASN A 384 10.00 23.14 -5.41
N LEU A 385 10.34 22.52 -6.54
CA LEU A 385 10.10 23.03 -7.88
C LEU A 385 9.14 22.10 -8.60
N SER A 386 8.04 22.62 -9.11
CA SER A 386 7.09 21.90 -9.95
C SER A 386 7.04 22.50 -11.34
N VAL A 387 7.06 21.67 -12.36
CA VAL A 387 6.92 22.08 -13.76
C VAL A 387 5.81 21.27 -14.39
N LYS A 388 4.89 21.93 -15.06
CA LYS A 388 3.80 21.33 -15.78
C LYS A 388 3.71 21.94 -17.17
N PHE A 389 3.59 21.13 -18.19
CA PHE A 389 3.42 21.57 -19.57
C PHE A 389 2.32 20.73 -20.24
N GLU A 390 1.34 21.39 -20.81
CA GLU A 390 0.21 20.76 -21.49
C GLU A 390 -0.01 21.42 -22.84
N ASN A 391 -0.03 20.63 -23.89
CA ASN A 391 -0.27 21.07 -25.25
C ASN A 391 -1.09 20.05 -26.03
N VAL A 392 -2.03 20.54 -26.84
CA VAL A 392 -2.80 19.76 -27.80
C VAL A 392 -2.82 20.44 -29.16
N SER A 393 -2.84 19.66 -30.22
CA SER A 393 -2.90 20.20 -31.59
C SER A 393 -4.32 20.58 -32.06
N ASP A 394 -5.35 20.10 -31.34
CA ASP A 394 -6.77 20.30 -31.69
C ASP A 394 -7.61 20.45 -30.42
N GLU A 395 -8.50 21.43 -30.40
CA GLU A 395 -9.31 21.81 -29.25
C GLU A 395 -10.30 20.74 -28.77
N THR A 396 -10.70 19.84 -29.66
CA THR A 396 -11.62 18.75 -29.33
C THR A 396 -10.95 17.42 -29.06
N TYR A 397 -9.60 17.35 -29.21
CA TYR A 397 -8.84 16.10 -29.20
C TYR A 397 -9.05 15.28 -27.91
N LEU A 398 -8.85 15.89 -26.75
CA LEU A 398 -8.98 15.19 -25.47
C LEU A 398 -10.40 14.69 -25.23
N LYS A 399 -11.38 15.56 -25.48
CA LYS A 399 -12.81 15.27 -25.30
C LYS A 399 -13.30 14.16 -26.25
N THR A 400 -12.83 14.17 -27.50
CA THR A 400 -13.25 13.19 -28.51
C THR A 400 -12.65 11.81 -28.24
N TYR A 401 -11.34 11.73 -27.99
CA TYR A 401 -10.66 10.44 -27.89
C TYR A 401 -10.57 9.88 -26.48
N LYS A 402 -10.89 10.68 -25.44
CA LYS A 402 -10.93 10.27 -24.01
C LYS A 402 -9.72 9.43 -23.63
N LEU A 403 -8.54 10.06 -23.71
CA LEU A 403 -7.26 9.42 -23.44
C LEU A 403 -7.17 8.99 -21.96
N ASP A 404 -6.58 7.84 -21.72
CA ASP A 404 -6.35 7.31 -20.38
C ASP A 404 -4.97 7.79 -19.89
N SER A 405 -4.95 8.92 -19.17
CA SER A 405 -3.72 9.57 -18.68
C SER A 405 -3.87 10.10 -17.27
N PRO A 406 -2.87 9.91 -16.39
CA PRO A 406 -2.87 10.50 -15.05
C PRO A 406 -2.70 12.02 -15.06
N LEU A 407 -2.23 12.60 -16.17
CA LEU A 407 -1.99 14.04 -16.33
C LEU A 407 -3.21 14.82 -16.79
N ILE A 408 -4.16 14.19 -17.49
CA ILE A 408 -5.38 14.84 -17.97
C ILE A 408 -6.34 15.03 -16.79
N LYS A 409 -6.41 16.25 -16.26
CA LYS A 409 -7.34 16.64 -15.19
C LYS A 409 -8.61 17.27 -15.72
N ASN A 410 -8.50 18.02 -16.81
CA ASN A 410 -9.60 18.69 -17.48
C ASN A 410 -9.43 18.54 -19.00
N GLU A 411 -10.48 18.19 -19.70
CA GLU A 411 -10.45 18.01 -21.16
C GLU A 411 -10.63 19.33 -21.93
N ASN A 412 -11.05 20.40 -21.24
CA ASN A 412 -11.36 21.70 -21.84
C ASN A 412 -10.38 22.82 -21.45
N LEU A 413 -9.64 22.66 -20.35
CA LEU A 413 -8.73 23.66 -19.82
C LEU A 413 -7.35 23.07 -19.64
N LEU A 414 -6.36 23.56 -20.38
CA LEU A 414 -4.96 23.21 -20.22
C LEU A 414 -4.30 24.18 -19.27
N ASN A 415 -3.34 23.70 -18.47
CA ASN A 415 -2.56 24.50 -17.55
C ASN A 415 -1.08 24.15 -17.67
N SER A 416 -0.28 25.07 -18.21
CA SER A 416 1.17 24.98 -18.19
C SER A 416 1.74 25.93 -17.15
N SER A 417 2.55 25.40 -16.21
CA SER A 417 3.05 26.20 -15.10
C SER A 417 4.45 25.79 -14.63
N VAL A 418 5.12 26.75 -14.01
CA VAL A 418 6.33 26.54 -13.22
C VAL A 418 6.09 27.15 -11.85
N ASN A 419 6.17 26.35 -10.81
CA ASN A 419 5.95 26.76 -9.43
C ASN A 419 7.16 26.44 -8.56
N ILE A 420 7.52 27.37 -7.68
CA ILE A 420 8.52 27.19 -6.63
C ILE A 420 7.88 27.44 -5.26
N ASP A 421 8.03 26.48 -4.36
CA ASP A 421 7.57 26.55 -2.98
C ASP A 421 8.77 26.43 -2.04
N LEU A 422 8.89 27.42 -1.15
CA LEU A 422 9.95 27.49 -0.14
C LEU A 422 9.30 27.61 1.23
N PHE A 423 9.61 26.66 2.09
CA PHE A 423 9.10 26.62 3.45
C PHE A 423 10.25 26.62 4.46
N LYS A 424 10.07 27.43 5.49
CA LYS A 424 10.88 27.45 6.71
C LYS A 424 9.92 27.73 7.86
N GLU A 425 10.25 27.34 9.09
CA GLU A 425 9.41 27.48 10.28
C GLU A 425 8.61 28.81 10.34
N ASP A 426 9.29 29.92 10.04
CA ASP A 426 8.73 31.27 10.11
C ASP A 426 8.43 31.91 8.74
N LEU A 427 8.66 31.22 7.62
CA LEU A 427 8.55 31.72 6.26
C LEU A 427 7.92 30.72 5.31
N LEU A 428 6.87 31.14 4.64
CA LEU A 428 6.28 30.46 3.50
C LEU A 428 6.34 31.37 2.28
N PHE A 429 6.97 30.90 1.22
CA PHE A 429 7.00 31.60 -0.06
C PHE A 429 6.60 30.64 -1.18
N SER A 430 5.64 31.04 -2.00
CA SER A 430 5.23 30.34 -3.21
C SER A 430 5.21 31.32 -4.37
N ALA A 431 5.79 30.95 -5.49
CA ALA A 431 5.71 31.74 -6.72
C ALA A 431 5.44 30.83 -7.93
N GLU A 432 4.47 31.22 -8.73
CA GLU A 432 4.03 30.48 -9.91
C GLU A 432 4.02 31.38 -11.14
N MET A 433 4.44 30.84 -12.28
CA MET A 433 4.17 31.37 -13.59
C MET A 433 3.27 30.37 -14.31
N SER A 434 2.11 30.77 -14.77
CA SER A 434 1.14 29.89 -15.40
C SER A 434 0.51 30.48 -16.66
N VAL A 435 0.21 29.57 -17.58
CA VAL A 435 -0.53 29.83 -18.82
C VAL A 435 -1.71 28.87 -18.87
N TYR A 436 -2.91 29.41 -18.86
CA TYR A 436 -4.13 28.65 -19.06
C TYR A 436 -4.60 28.79 -20.50
N GLU A 437 -5.00 27.67 -21.10
CA GLU A 437 -5.61 27.62 -22.44
C GLU A 437 -6.99 27.00 -22.35
N ASP A 438 -8.05 27.79 -22.53
CA ASP A 438 -9.45 27.35 -22.53
C ASP A 438 -9.85 26.93 -23.96
N LEU A 439 -9.85 25.62 -24.22
CA LEU A 439 -10.15 25.03 -25.52
C LEU A 439 -11.58 25.28 -26.01
N THR A 440 -12.48 25.75 -25.16
CA THR A 440 -13.87 26.07 -25.52
C THR A 440 -14.02 27.46 -26.12
N LYS A 441 -13.03 28.34 -25.94
CA LYS A 441 -13.07 29.73 -26.40
C LYS A 441 -12.45 29.92 -27.78
N LYS A 442 -12.80 31.04 -28.41
CA LYS A 442 -12.17 31.49 -29.65
C LYS A 442 -10.67 31.75 -29.41
N LYS A 443 -9.84 31.60 -30.43
CA LYS A 443 -8.38 31.79 -30.33
C LYS A 443 -7.97 33.13 -29.70
N SER A 444 -8.73 34.22 -29.95
CA SER A 444 -8.46 35.54 -29.38
C SER A 444 -8.53 35.58 -27.85
N ASP A 445 -9.46 34.79 -27.25
CA ASP A 445 -9.76 34.86 -25.82
C ASP A 445 -9.39 33.58 -25.06
N ARG A 446 -8.68 32.68 -25.75
CA ARG A 446 -8.35 31.34 -25.27
C ARG A 446 -7.31 31.34 -24.17
N TYR A 447 -6.34 32.25 -24.24
CA TYR A 447 -5.20 32.25 -23.35
C TYR A 447 -5.34 33.23 -22.21
N GLU A 448 -4.96 32.76 -21.01
CA GLU A 448 -4.79 33.57 -19.82
C GLU A 448 -3.36 33.35 -19.27
N PHE A 449 -2.60 34.43 -19.20
CA PHE A 449 -1.23 34.43 -18.71
C PHE A 449 -1.21 35.05 -17.31
N ILE A 450 -0.62 34.34 -16.33
CA ILE A 450 -0.36 34.85 -14.97
C ILE A 450 1.14 34.75 -14.73
N LEU A 451 1.86 35.87 -14.85
CA LEU A 451 3.32 35.89 -14.92
C LEU A 451 3.89 37.10 -14.16
N PRO A 452 4.30 36.99 -12.90
CA PRO A 452 4.11 35.88 -11.96
C PRO A 452 2.80 36.01 -11.15
N ASN A 453 2.53 34.98 -10.35
CA ASN A 453 1.68 34.98 -9.17
C ASN A 453 2.54 34.59 -7.98
N PHE A 454 2.54 35.32 -6.87
CA PHE A 454 3.32 34.96 -5.69
C PHE A 454 2.56 35.21 -4.38
N ASN A 455 2.91 34.40 -3.38
CA ASN A 455 2.46 34.56 -2.00
C ASN A 455 3.67 34.39 -1.07
N LEU A 456 3.81 35.35 -0.16
CA LEU A 456 4.79 35.37 0.91
C LEU A 456 4.08 35.52 2.25
N ARG A 457 4.37 34.66 3.19
CA ARG A 457 3.98 34.82 4.60
C ARG A 457 5.22 34.72 5.46
N LYS A 458 5.44 35.72 6.33
CA LYS A 458 6.55 35.76 7.27
C LYS A 458 6.03 36.07 8.65
N GLU A 459 6.30 35.18 9.60
CA GLU A 459 6.10 35.50 11.02
C GLU A 459 7.28 36.34 11.50
N LEU A 460 6.96 37.50 12.12
CA LEU A 460 7.95 38.44 12.56
C LEU A 460 8.21 38.26 14.06
N LYS A 461 9.48 38.37 14.47
CA LYS A 461 9.84 38.33 15.88
C LYS A 461 9.20 39.56 16.57
N ASN A 462 8.43 39.31 17.62
CA ASN A 462 7.82 40.37 18.41
C ASN A 462 8.85 40.87 19.43
N ASN A 463 9.40 42.08 19.16
CA ASN A 463 10.33 42.75 20.07
C ASN A 463 9.63 43.90 20.84
N THR A 464 8.29 43.95 20.82
CA THR A 464 7.49 44.95 21.52
C THR A 464 7.00 44.42 22.88
N ASN A 465 6.45 45.29 23.70
CA ASN A 465 5.80 44.92 24.97
C ASN A 465 4.37 44.38 24.79
N LEU A 466 3.92 44.20 23.55
CA LEU A 466 2.60 43.65 23.24
C LEU A 466 2.65 42.14 23.27
N ASN A 467 1.76 41.50 24.02
CA ASN A 467 1.61 40.04 24.00
C ASN A 467 0.87 39.61 22.75
N GLY A 468 1.53 38.84 21.89
CA GLY A 468 1.00 38.41 20.61
C GLY A 468 2.07 38.31 19.55
N TYR A 469 1.64 38.09 18.30
CA TYR A 469 2.54 37.90 17.17
C TYR A 469 2.20 38.79 15.97
N PHE A 470 3.23 39.15 15.26
CA PHE A 470 3.14 39.90 13.99
C PHE A 470 3.34 38.95 12.82
N SER A 471 2.51 39.09 11.80
CA SER A 471 2.66 38.39 10.52
C SER A 471 2.72 39.45 9.38
N PHE A 472 3.66 39.24 8.47
CA PHE A 472 3.71 39.99 7.22
C PHE A 472 3.30 39.08 6.08
N LEU A 473 2.27 39.46 5.33
CA LEU A 473 1.81 38.81 4.14
C LEU A 473 2.02 39.69 2.93
N SER A 474 2.55 39.12 1.84
CA SER A 474 2.66 39.84 0.57
C SER A 474 2.22 38.87 -0.54
N SER A 475 1.29 39.33 -1.37
CA SER A 475 0.83 38.60 -2.53
C SER A 475 0.67 39.50 -3.72
N GLY A 476 0.85 38.94 -4.92
CA GLY A 476 0.68 39.73 -6.10
C GLY A 476 0.67 38.92 -7.38
N TYR A 477 0.12 39.50 -8.42
CA TYR A 477 0.09 38.88 -9.73
C TYR A 477 0.15 39.90 -10.86
N ILE A 478 0.62 39.44 -12.02
CA ILE A 478 0.46 40.09 -13.31
C ILE A 478 -0.35 39.14 -14.18
N LYS A 479 -1.56 39.54 -14.54
CA LYS A 479 -2.50 38.77 -15.32
C LYS A 479 -2.77 39.45 -16.67
N ASN A 480 -2.72 38.68 -17.77
CA ASN A 480 -3.12 39.11 -19.09
C ASN A 480 -4.15 38.12 -19.65
N PHE A 481 -5.34 38.57 -20.01
CA PHE A 481 -6.45 37.73 -20.45
C PHE A 481 -7.38 38.51 -21.39
N GLN A 482 -8.32 37.81 -22.03
CA GLN A 482 -9.26 38.38 -22.99
C GLN A 482 -8.55 39.32 -24.00
N THR A 483 -7.46 38.82 -24.58
CA THR A 483 -6.61 39.46 -25.59
C THR A 483 -5.83 40.66 -25.09
N ASN A 484 -6.49 41.64 -24.45
CA ASN A 484 -5.89 42.98 -24.14
C ASN A 484 -6.18 43.49 -22.72
N VAL A 485 -6.73 42.66 -21.84
CA VAL A 485 -6.93 43.05 -20.43
C VAL A 485 -5.67 42.68 -19.65
N ILE A 486 -5.07 43.68 -19.04
CA ILE A 486 -3.88 43.52 -18.18
C ILE A 486 -4.23 43.99 -16.79
N GLU A 487 -3.93 43.18 -15.79
CA GLU A 487 -4.07 43.51 -14.38
C GLU A 487 -2.78 43.20 -13.63
N LYS A 488 -2.30 44.18 -12.87
CA LYS A 488 -1.16 44.05 -11.97
C LYS A 488 -1.63 44.43 -10.58
N VAL A 489 -1.47 43.49 -9.65
CA VAL A 489 -1.95 43.68 -8.27
C VAL A 489 -0.83 43.28 -7.32
N LEU A 490 -0.61 44.11 -6.30
CA LEU A 490 0.28 43.84 -5.18
C LEU A 490 -0.46 44.16 -3.90
N VAL A 491 -0.55 43.22 -3.00
CA VAL A 491 -1.17 43.35 -1.68
C VAL A 491 -0.13 43.06 -0.61
N ASN A 492 0.00 43.98 0.34
CA ASN A 492 0.86 43.81 1.52
C ASN A 492 0.04 43.99 2.78
N ASP A 493 0.07 42.99 3.67
CA ASP A 493 -0.61 43.03 4.96
C ASP A 493 0.39 42.93 6.09
N LEU A 494 0.27 43.83 7.06
CA LEU A 494 0.89 43.70 8.37
C LEU A 494 -0.22 43.39 9.37
N ILE A 495 -0.20 42.21 9.96
CA ILE A 495 -1.22 41.73 10.88
C ILE A 495 -0.60 41.56 12.25
N PHE A 496 -1.27 42.06 13.29
CA PHE A 496 -0.99 41.75 14.68
C PHE A 496 -2.18 40.98 15.26
N ASN A 497 -1.94 39.86 15.89
CA ASN A 497 -2.92 39.12 16.68
C ASN A 497 -2.39 39.03 18.11
N SER A 498 -3.21 39.50 19.09
CA SER A 498 -2.85 39.34 20.48
C SER A 498 -2.99 37.88 20.95
N ASP A 499 -2.26 37.55 22.00
CA ASP A 499 -2.59 36.39 22.82
C ASP A 499 -3.89 36.63 23.60
N ASP A 500 -4.56 35.56 24.00
CA ASP A 500 -5.74 35.65 24.88
C ASP A 500 -5.39 36.29 26.21
N TYR A 501 -6.06 37.37 26.54
CA TYR A 501 -5.94 38.03 27.83
C TYR A 501 -7.11 37.67 28.75
N PHE A 502 -6.81 36.99 29.83
CA PHE A 502 -7.78 36.57 30.83
C PHE A 502 -7.92 37.61 31.94
N ASN A 503 -9.11 38.15 32.09
CA ASN A 503 -9.42 39.07 33.21
C ASN A 503 -9.81 38.23 34.46
N ASN A 504 -9.60 38.79 35.65
CA ASN A 504 -9.98 38.18 36.92
C ASN A 504 -11.47 37.76 37.00
N ASN A 505 -12.33 38.41 36.22
CA ASN A 505 -13.77 38.11 36.14
C ASN A 505 -14.10 36.97 35.15
N GLY A 506 -13.11 36.31 34.53
CA GLY A 506 -13.33 35.20 33.60
C GLY A 506 -13.58 35.61 32.15
N LEU A 507 -13.49 36.91 31.81
CA LEU A 507 -13.54 37.39 30.44
C LEU A 507 -12.23 37.07 29.72
N VAL A 508 -12.35 36.55 28.50
CA VAL A 508 -11.24 36.31 27.56
C VAL A 508 -11.30 37.42 26.50
N ASN A 509 -10.25 38.20 26.37
CA ASN A 509 -10.18 39.32 25.49
C ASN A 509 -9.05 39.13 24.47
N GLU A 510 -9.31 39.55 23.24
CA GLU A 510 -8.37 39.53 22.12
C GLU A 510 -8.44 40.89 21.42
N TYR A 511 -7.32 41.37 20.87
CA TYR A 511 -7.33 42.49 19.97
C TYR A 511 -6.46 42.17 18.75
N ASN A 512 -6.99 42.55 17.59
CA ASN A 512 -6.38 42.25 16.31
C ASN A 512 -6.27 43.56 15.51
N PHE A 513 -5.21 43.68 14.76
CA PHE A 513 -4.98 44.84 13.92
C PHE A 513 -4.39 44.43 12.59
N ILE A 514 -4.88 45.02 11.50
CA ILE A 514 -4.36 44.80 10.16
C ILE A 514 -4.18 46.16 9.45
N ILE A 515 -2.98 46.35 8.88
CA ILE A 515 -2.72 47.38 7.88
C ILE A 515 -2.57 46.70 6.55
N LYS A 516 -3.35 47.11 5.58
CA LYS A 516 -3.35 46.58 4.22
C LYS A 516 -2.96 47.66 3.23
N ASN A 517 -1.94 47.38 2.43
CA ASN A 517 -1.58 48.19 1.27
C ASN A 517 -1.98 47.43 0.00
N VAL A 518 -2.73 48.04 -0.87
CA VAL A 518 -3.13 47.50 -2.18
C VAL A 518 -2.66 48.44 -3.27
N SER A 519 -1.73 47.96 -4.10
CA SER A 519 -1.23 48.70 -5.27
C SER A 519 -1.71 47.99 -6.54
N THR A 520 -2.36 48.73 -7.42
CA THR A 520 -2.92 48.21 -8.67
C THR A 520 -2.51 49.07 -9.86
N ASP A 521 -2.32 48.43 -11.01
CA ASP A 521 -2.15 49.07 -12.31
C ASP A 521 -2.85 48.20 -13.36
N SER A 522 -3.65 48.79 -14.23
CA SER A 522 -4.40 47.97 -15.19
C SER A 522 -4.60 48.67 -16.53
N GLN A 523 -4.85 47.81 -17.52
CA GLN A 523 -5.26 48.21 -18.86
C GLN A 523 -6.52 47.47 -19.24
N ASN A 524 -7.57 48.20 -19.63
CA ASN A 524 -8.87 47.65 -20.05
C ASN A 524 -9.59 46.77 -19.00
N SER A 525 -9.22 46.85 -17.74
CA SER A 525 -9.90 46.15 -16.65
C SER A 525 -11.19 46.88 -16.28
N ASN A 526 -12.22 46.09 -15.95
CA ASN A 526 -13.46 46.57 -15.36
C ASN A 526 -13.36 46.71 -13.83
N THR A 527 -12.37 46.09 -13.22
CA THR A 527 -12.19 46.02 -11.77
C THR A 527 -11.26 47.14 -11.26
N TYR A 528 -10.17 47.40 -11.98
CA TYR A 528 -9.13 48.31 -11.54
C TYR A 528 -9.01 49.53 -12.44
N LYS A 529 -8.52 50.66 -11.85
CA LYS A 529 -8.29 51.91 -12.57
C LYS A 529 -7.11 51.77 -13.55
N LYS A 530 -7.20 52.44 -14.70
CA LYS A 530 -6.17 52.42 -15.77
C LYS A 530 -4.83 53.07 -15.38
N LYS A 531 -4.73 53.72 -14.22
CA LYS A 531 -3.50 54.34 -13.75
C LYS A 531 -3.03 53.67 -12.48
N PRO A 532 -1.72 53.63 -12.21
CA PRO A 532 -1.21 53.15 -10.95
C PRO A 532 -1.97 53.83 -9.78
N ASN A 533 -2.48 53.00 -8.89
CA ASN A 533 -3.25 53.42 -7.73
C ASN A 533 -2.78 52.62 -6.52
N THR A 534 -2.46 53.34 -5.44
CA THR A 534 -2.05 52.73 -4.19
C THR A 534 -3.00 53.19 -3.09
N ASN A 535 -3.56 52.24 -2.39
CA ASN A 535 -4.47 52.48 -1.27
C ASN A 535 -3.95 51.82 -0.02
N ILE A 536 -4.09 52.48 1.11
CA ILE A 536 -3.80 51.95 2.42
C ILE A 536 -5.10 51.96 3.21
N SER A 537 -5.41 50.81 3.81
CA SER A 537 -6.54 50.65 4.72
C SER A 537 -6.08 49.98 6.01
N SER A 538 -6.81 50.21 7.09
CA SER A 538 -6.54 49.53 8.37
C SER A 538 -7.84 49.11 9.02
N LEU A 539 -7.77 48.06 9.80
CA LEU A 539 -8.88 47.54 10.58
C LEU A 539 -8.35 47.13 11.95
N PHE A 540 -9.05 47.61 12.99
CA PHE A 540 -8.84 47.20 14.37
C PHE A 540 -10.07 46.44 14.86
N GLU A 541 -9.87 45.34 15.55
CA GLU A 541 -10.90 44.54 16.22
C GLU A 541 -10.53 44.35 17.69
N TYR A 542 -11.50 44.60 18.56
CA TYR A 542 -11.46 44.12 19.94
C TYR A 542 -12.58 43.12 20.14
N LYS A 543 -12.23 41.93 20.60
CA LYS A 543 -13.16 40.83 20.83
C LYS A 543 -13.10 40.40 22.28
N SER A 544 -14.26 40.15 22.88
CA SER A 544 -14.41 39.69 24.25
C SER A 544 -15.37 38.49 24.28
N SER A 545 -15.04 37.48 25.05
CA SER A 545 -15.89 36.33 25.26
C SER A 545 -15.91 35.90 26.73
N TYR A 546 -17.02 35.28 27.15
CA TYR A 546 -17.18 34.80 28.51
C TYR A 546 -17.47 33.30 28.53
N PRO A 547 -16.43 32.44 28.51
CA PRO A 547 -16.63 30.99 28.50
C PRO A 547 -17.11 30.45 29.85
N MET A 548 -18.35 30.03 29.91
CA MET A 548 -18.97 29.36 31.06
C MET A 548 -18.89 27.85 30.89
N LYS A 549 -18.33 27.18 31.87
CA LYS A 549 -18.12 25.72 31.84
C LYS A 549 -19.01 25.05 32.89
N LYS A 550 -19.75 24.02 32.49
CA LYS A 550 -20.45 23.12 33.37
C LYS A 550 -20.06 21.67 33.06
N GLU A 551 -19.61 20.94 34.05
CA GLU A 551 -19.26 19.52 33.91
C GLU A 551 -20.11 18.68 34.83
N ASP A 552 -20.58 17.56 34.36
CA ASP A 552 -21.14 16.43 35.10
C ASP A 552 -20.24 15.20 34.88
N ASP A 553 -20.65 14.02 35.36
CA ASP A 553 -19.83 12.80 35.28
C ASP A 553 -19.60 12.34 33.79
N VAL A 554 -20.51 12.67 32.91
CA VAL A 554 -20.53 12.16 31.52
C VAL A 554 -20.14 13.25 30.50
N TYR A 555 -20.58 14.47 30.75
CA TYR A 555 -20.49 15.57 29.79
C TYR A 555 -19.71 16.79 30.28
N LYS A 556 -19.08 17.45 29.36
CA LYS A 556 -18.54 18.81 29.48
C LYS A 556 -19.35 19.72 28.57
N ASN A 557 -19.98 20.75 29.15
CA ASN A 557 -20.71 21.77 28.42
C ASN A 557 -19.95 23.09 28.53
N ILE A 558 -19.82 23.79 27.41
CA ILE A 558 -19.25 25.14 27.35
C ILE A 558 -20.27 26.03 26.66
N PHE A 559 -20.65 27.10 27.32
CA PHE A 559 -21.45 28.18 26.75
C PHE A 559 -20.62 29.44 26.69
N ARG A 560 -20.39 29.97 25.50
CA ARG A 560 -19.50 31.13 25.27
C ARG A 560 -20.24 32.21 24.54
N PRO A 561 -20.89 33.19 25.22
CA PRO A 561 -21.27 34.43 24.62
C PRO A 561 -20.02 35.21 24.25
N GLN A 562 -20.07 35.85 23.10
CA GLN A 562 -18.95 36.66 22.56
C GLN A 562 -19.46 37.88 21.82
N ALA A 563 -18.64 38.94 21.85
CA ALA A 563 -18.89 40.17 21.13
C ALA A 563 -17.58 40.74 20.62
N SER A 564 -17.62 41.42 19.49
CA SER A 564 -16.49 42.20 18.99
C SER A 564 -16.93 43.56 18.44
N ILE A 565 -16.06 44.55 18.57
CA ILE A 565 -16.21 45.84 17.93
C ILE A 565 -15.07 46.04 16.94
N ARG A 566 -15.40 46.58 15.78
CA ARG A 566 -14.48 46.79 14.66
C ARG A 566 -14.49 48.21 14.18
N PHE A 567 -13.32 48.71 13.80
CA PHE A 567 -13.10 50.03 13.22
C PHE A 567 -12.28 49.85 11.93
N GLY A 568 -12.90 50.03 10.77
CA GLY A 568 -12.25 49.96 9.47
C GLY A 568 -12.17 51.38 8.85
N THR A 569 -11.01 51.73 8.30
CA THR A 569 -10.81 53.08 7.76
C THR A 569 -11.47 53.28 6.41
N ASN A 570 -11.23 52.37 5.46
CA ASN A 570 -11.77 52.49 4.11
C ASN A 570 -11.76 51.11 3.40
N GLN A 571 -12.76 50.90 2.57
CA GLN A 571 -12.85 49.77 1.69
C GLN A 571 -12.38 50.10 0.28
N THR A 572 -11.29 49.54 -0.17
CA THR A 572 -10.59 49.94 -1.40
C THR A 572 -11.23 49.34 -2.66
N LEU A 573 -11.84 48.14 -2.55
CA LEU A 573 -12.50 47.44 -3.63
C LEU A 573 -13.97 47.20 -3.27
N SER A 574 -14.86 47.43 -4.22
CA SER A 574 -16.28 47.11 -4.08
C SER A 574 -16.55 45.67 -4.54
N ASN A 575 -17.12 44.88 -3.66
CA ASN A 575 -17.60 43.53 -3.95
C ASN A 575 -19.11 43.46 -4.13
N LYS A 576 -19.77 44.62 -4.27
CA LYS A 576 -21.23 44.79 -4.31
C LYS A 576 -21.96 43.80 -5.24
N ASP A 577 -21.39 43.60 -6.43
CA ASP A 577 -22.00 42.81 -7.48
C ASP A 577 -21.38 41.39 -7.60
N THR A 578 -20.57 40.98 -6.62
CA THR A 578 -20.06 39.61 -6.56
C THR A 578 -21.08 38.69 -5.90
N ASP A 579 -21.14 37.45 -6.38
CA ASP A 579 -21.92 36.38 -5.76
C ASP A 579 -21.11 35.80 -4.60
N GLN A 580 -21.34 36.37 -3.40
CA GLN A 580 -20.64 35.92 -2.21
C GLN A 580 -21.66 35.59 -1.12
N ARG A 581 -21.68 34.36 -0.69
CA ARG A 581 -22.39 33.89 0.49
C ARG A 581 -21.46 34.03 1.70
N SER A 582 -21.98 34.50 2.84
CA SER A 582 -21.28 34.46 4.11
C SER A 582 -21.82 33.38 5.01
N SER A 583 -20.94 32.71 5.72
CA SER A 583 -21.20 31.72 6.76
C SER A 583 -20.98 32.32 8.15
N ILE A 584 -21.26 31.57 9.20
CA ILE A 584 -21.00 32.02 10.56
C ILE A 584 -19.49 32.20 10.84
N GLU A 585 -18.64 31.39 10.19
CA GLU A 585 -17.18 31.56 10.27
C GLU A 585 -16.72 32.86 9.67
N ASP A 586 -17.35 33.33 8.57
CA ASP A 586 -17.04 34.62 7.95
C ASP A 586 -17.42 35.77 8.85
N VAL A 587 -18.51 35.66 9.62
CA VAL A 587 -18.96 36.68 10.56
C VAL A 587 -17.90 36.99 11.63
N TYR A 588 -17.16 35.97 12.06
CA TYR A 588 -16.11 36.07 13.07
C TYR A 588 -14.71 36.28 12.47
N SER A 589 -14.54 36.20 11.15
CA SER A 589 -13.24 36.44 10.52
C SER A 589 -12.82 37.92 10.63
N LEU A 590 -11.51 38.18 10.76
CA LEU A 590 -10.99 39.53 10.86
C LEU A 590 -11.35 40.37 9.61
N ASN A 591 -11.26 39.79 8.43
CA ASN A 591 -11.67 40.43 7.17
C ASN A 591 -12.92 39.79 6.59
N ARG A 592 -14.06 40.49 6.67
CA ARG A 592 -15.36 40.05 6.15
C ARG A 592 -15.69 40.62 4.77
N SER A 593 -14.77 41.37 4.15
CA SER A 593 -15.03 41.99 2.85
C SER A 593 -15.20 41.00 1.69
N GLY A 594 -14.83 39.74 1.90
CA GLY A 594 -14.87 38.67 0.86
C GLY A 594 -13.75 38.78 -0.17
N SER A 595 -12.79 39.66 0.03
CA SER A 595 -11.63 39.85 -0.83
C SER A 595 -10.36 40.01 -0.01
N ASN A 596 -9.27 39.37 -0.45
CA ASN A 596 -7.96 39.61 0.11
C ASN A 596 -7.37 40.99 -0.27
N GLN A 597 -7.99 41.69 -1.22
CA GLN A 597 -7.57 42.98 -1.72
C GLN A 597 -8.32 44.14 -1.09
N SER A 598 -9.14 43.92 -0.11
CA SER A 598 -9.95 44.92 0.53
C SER A 598 -10.15 44.62 2.01
N LEU A 599 -10.35 45.66 2.82
CA LEU A 599 -10.84 45.51 4.20
C LEU A 599 -12.23 46.14 4.27
N GLU A 600 -13.01 45.67 5.24
CA GLU A 600 -14.29 46.24 5.57
C GLU A 600 -14.12 47.64 6.15
N GLU A 601 -14.92 48.63 5.69
CA GLU A 601 -14.93 49.99 6.22
C GLU A 601 -16.05 50.23 7.23
N GLY A 602 -15.89 51.25 8.04
CA GLY A 602 -16.88 51.69 9.00
C GLY A 602 -16.77 50.99 10.36
N ILE A 603 -17.77 51.25 11.20
CA ILE A 603 -17.83 50.70 12.57
C ILE A 603 -18.91 49.62 12.61
N SER A 604 -18.55 48.51 13.17
CA SER A 604 -19.50 47.39 13.34
C SER A 604 -19.33 46.69 14.70
N PHE A 605 -20.45 46.22 15.23
CA PHE A 605 -20.51 45.44 16.45
C PHE A 605 -21.07 44.07 16.13
N THR A 606 -20.28 43.01 16.40
CA THR A 606 -20.66 41.62 16.23
C THR A 606 -20.99 41.03 17.58
N TYR A 607 -22.11 40.33 17.68
CA TYR A 607 -22.45 39.59 18.90
C TYR A 607 -22.97 38.20 18.55
N GLY A 608 -22.75 37.26 19.46
CA GLY A 608 -23.21 35.89 19.24
C GLY A 608 -22.85 34.98 20.37
N THR A 609 -23.08 33.72 20.16
CA THR A 609 -22.84 32.70 21.16
C THR A 609 -22.45 31.35 20.54
N ILE A 610 -21.63 30.62 21.28
CA ILE A 610 -21.23 29.26 20.95
C ILE A 610 -21.61 28.38 22.12
N PHE A 611 -22.31 27.29 21.85
CA PHE A 611 -22.61 26.24 22.83
C PHE A 611 -22.01 24.91 22.36
N GLU A 612 -21.14 24.33 23.18
CA GLU A 612 -20.50 23.06 22.90
C GLU A 612 -20.82 22.06 24.00
N LYS A 613 -21.21 20.84 23.60
CA LYS A 613 -21.39 19.69 24.49
C LYS A 613 -20.50 18.55 24.02
N THR A 614 -19.63 18.06 24.90
CA THR A 614 -18.65 17.01 24.61
C THR A 614 -18.76 15.88 25.63
N LYS A 615 -18.60 14.62 25.20
CA LYS A 615 -18.47 13.50 26.15
C LYS A 615 -17.07 13.47 26.74
N LYS A 616 -16.94 13.31 28.06
CA LYS A 616 -15.64 13.20 28.73
C LYS A 616 -14.83 11.98 28.27
N SER A 617 -15.49 10.90 27.84
CA SER A 617 -14.84 9.71 27.27
C SER A 617 -14.15 9.96 25.92
N ASN A 618 -14.53 11.03 25.21
CA ASN A 618 -13.93 11.40 23.93
C ASN A 618 -14.00 12.92 23.71
N LEU A 619 -13.01 13.63 24.27
CA LEU A 619 -12.95 15.10 24.23
C LEU A 619 -12.75 15.67 22.81
N ASN A 620 -12.31 14.85 21.87
CA ASN A 620 -12.09 15.28 20.48
C ASN A 620 -13.37 15.28 19.63
N LYS A 621 -14.47 14.69 20.14
CA LYS A 621 -15.74 14.58 19.42
C LYS A 621 -16.83 15.38 20.15
N LYS A 622 -17.27 16.49 19.52
CA LYS A 622 -18.40 17.26 20.02
C LYS A 622 -19.70 16.47 19.77
N LEU A 623 -20.52 16.32 20.80
CA LEU A 623 -21.86 15.76 20.71
C LEU A 623 -22.81 16.78 20.06
N LEU A 624 -22.69 18.03 20.49
CA LEU A 624 -23.49 19.14 19.99
C LEU A 624 -22.61 20.38 19.94
N ASN A 625 -22.63 21.07 18.80
CA ASN A 625 -22.07 22.40 18.63
C ASN A 625 -23.16 23.30 18.03
N PHE A 626 -23.47 24.38 18.68
CA PHE A 626 -24.46 25.36 18.22
C PHE A 626 -23.84 26.75 18.27
N GLU A 627 -23.89 27.45 17.15
CA GLU A 627 -23.32 28.79 17.00
C GLU A 627 -24.37 29.71 16.41
N LEU A 628 -24.45 30.94 16.93
CA LEU A 628 -25.26 32.03 16.43
C LEU A 628 -24.47 33.32 16.42
N ALA A 629 -24.64 34.13 15.39
CA ALA A 629 -24.05 35.46 15.30
C ALA A 629 -24.88 36.41 14.48
N ASN A 630 -24.75 37.70 14.82
CA ASN A 630 -25.34 38.83 14.07
C ASN A 630 -24.37 40.02 14.13
N VAL A 631 -24.46 40.89 13.14
CA VAL A 631 -23.63 42.10 13.03
C VAL A 631 -24.54 43.33 12.98
N LEU A 632 -24.24 44.29 13.83
CA LEU A 632 -24.82 45.63 13.80
C LEU A 632 -23.81 46.60 13.22
N ARG A 633 -24.18 47.35 12.19
CA ARG A 633 -23.38 48.42 11.59
C ARG A 633 -23.95 49.77 11.95
N PHE A 634 -23.10 50.76 12.15
CA PHE A 634 -23.55 52.11 12.36
C PHE A 634 -24.06 52.78 11.06
N GLU A 635 -23.52 52.31 9.92
CA GLU A 635 -23.90 52.72 8.58
C GLU A 635 -23.91 51.51 7.65
N ASP A 636 -24.79 51.55 6.63
CA ASP A 636 -24.80 50.52 5.57
C ASP A 636 -23.48 50.49 4.82
N ASN A 637 -23.00 49.31 4.48
CA ASN A 637 -21.81 49.19 3.65
C ASN A 637 -22.20 48.69 2.24
N GLU A 638 -22.38 49.65 1.33
CA GLU A 638 -22.75 49.34 -0.06
C GLU A 638 -21.65 48.63 -0.85
N LYS A 639 -20.40 48.57 -0.35
CA LYS A 639 -19.28 47.90 -1.04
C LYS A 639 -19.15 46.42 -0.72
N ILE A 640 -19.82 45.93 0.29
CA ILE A 640 -19.93 44.50 0.60
C ILE A 640 -20.93 43.84 -0.36
N ALA A 641 -20.71 42.56 -0.70
CA ALA A 641 -21.60 41.83 -1.57
C ALA A 641 -23.04 41.84 -1.03
N ARG A 642 -23.99 42.21 -1.88
CA ARG A 642 -25.42 42.30 -1.51
C ARG A 642 -26.00 41.01 -1.01
N ASN A 643 -25.45 39.88 -1.52
CA ASN A 643 -25.92 38.55 -1.21
C ASN A 643 -25.26 37.95 0.04
N SER A 644 -24.31 38.65 0.66
CA SER A 644 -23.60 38.15 1.84
C SER A 644 -24.45 38.18 3.11
N GLY A 645 -25.54 38.95 3.15
CA GLY A 645 -26.30 39.21 4.38
C GLY A 645 -25.60 40.11 5.38
N LEU A 646 -24.44 40.69 5.02
CA LEU A 646 -23.60 41.55 5.89
C LEU A 646 -23.61 43.04 5.50
N ASN A 647 -24.27 43.43 4.42
CA ASN A 647 -24.22 44.74 3.84
C ASN A 647 -25.16 45.78 4.52
N GLU A 648 -26.24 45.32 5.16
CA GLU A 648 -27.26 46.13 5.81
C GLU A 648 -26.81 46.54 7.23
N ASN A 649 -27.46 47.55 7.84
CA ASN A 649 -27.20 48.00 9.22
C ASN A 649 -27.37 46.89 10.24
N ILE A 650 -28.34 46.02 10.04
CA ILE A 650 -28.50 44.78 10.81
C ILE A 650 -28.32 43.62 9.84
N SER A 651 -27.30 42.82 10.05
CA SER A 651 -27.03 41.69 9.19
C SER A 651 -28.11 40.60 9.30
N ASP A 652 -28.05 39.62 8.45
CA ASP A 652 -28.74 38.34 8.67
C ASP A 652 -28.29 37.73 10.01
N VAL A 653 -29.14 36.88 10.58
CA VAL A 653 -28.77 36.00 11.69
C VAL A 653 -28.16 34.77 11.09
N PHE A 654 -26.88 34.54 11.35
CA PHE A 654 -26.14 33.39 10.92
C PHE A 654 -26.14 32.33 12.01
N GLY A 655 -26.26 31.08 11.66
CA GLY A 655 -26.20 29.98 12.61
C GLY A 655 -25.71 28.69 12.03
N LYS A 656 -25.16 27.87 12.93
CA LYS A 656 -24.68 26.53 12.64
C LYS A 656 -25.02 25.59 13.78
N LEU A 657 -25.53 24.41 13.46
CA LEU A 657 -25.81 23.34 14.37
C LEU A 657 -25.13 22.05 13.89
N GLU A 658 -24.21 21.53 14.67
CA GLU A 658 -23.62 20.20 14.47
C GLU A 658 -24.11 19.29 15.59
N TYR A 659 -24.71 18.15 15.25
CA TYR A 659 -25.21 17.17 16.21
C TYR A 659 -24.74 15.77 15.88
N ASN A 660 -23.91 15.21 16.76
CA ASN A 660 -23.27 13.89 16.62
C ASN A 660 -23.64 12.99 17.83
N PRO A 661 -24.86 12.47 17.92
CA PRO A 661 -25.31 11.73 19.10
C PRO A 661 -24.52 10.44 19.34
N ASN A 662 -24.06 9.82 18.27
CA ASN A 662 -23.27 8.59 18.26
C ASN A 662 -22.42 8.50 17.00
N ASP A 663 -21.75 7.36 16.79
CA ASP A 663 -20.93 7.12 15.58
C ASP A 663 -21.77 6.70 14.34
N LEU A 664 -23.06 6.55 14.52
CA LEU A 664 -23.99 6.13 13.45
C LEU A 664 -24.68 7.31 12.76
N MET A 665 -24.70 8.49 13.39
CA MET A 665 -25.48 9.62 12.91
C MET A 665 -24.73 10.94 13.13
N LYS A 666 -24.69 11.76 12.07
CA LYS A 666 -24.20 13.14 12.09
C LYS A 666 -25.23 14.04 11.41
N ILE A 667 -25.53 15.17 11.99
CA ILE A 667 -26.39 16.21 11.43
C ILE A 667 -25.65 17.53 11.49
N ASP A 668 -25.52 18.18 10.34
CA ASP A 668 -24.97 19.52 10.18
C ASP A 668 -26.05 20.40 9.56
N TYR A 669 -26.32 21.56 10.17
CA TYR A 669 -27.29 22.52 9.67
C TYR A 669 -26.70 23.95 9.75
N ASP A 670 -26.47 24.52 8.57
CA ASP A 670 -25.99 25.87 8.41
C ASP A 670 -27.09 26.75 7.84
N PHE A 671 -27.29 27.95 8.40
CA PHE A 671 -28.35 28.84 7.94
C PHE A 671 -27.99 30.33 8.04
N SER A 672 -28.64 31.11 7.19
CA SER A 672 -28.69 32.58 7.24
C SER A 672 -30.14 32.99 7.07
N ILE A 673 -30.68 33.65 8.07
CA ILE A 673 -32.05 34.16 8.12
C ILE A 673 -32.02 35.66 8.19
N LYS A 674 -32.83 36.33 7.36
CA LYS A 674 -32.93 37.78 7.38
C LYS A 674 -33.31 38.29 8.80
N ASN A 675 -32.83 39.42 9.19
CA ASN A 675 -33.00 40.01 10.54
C ASN A 675 -34.47 40.13 11.00
N ASP A 676 -35.42 40.24 10.07
CA ASP A 676 -36.86 40.26 10.33
C ASP A 676 -37.50 38.86 10.49
N PHE A 677 -36.71 37.81 10.37
CA PHE A 677 -37.09 36.41 10.43
C PHE A 677 -38.14 35.97 9.41
N ARG A 678 -38.44 36.77 8.38
CA ARG A 678 -39.46 36.49 7.36
C ARG A 678 -38.91 35.68 6.19
N LYS A 679 -37.60 35.66 5.98
CA LYS A 679 -36.99 35.04 4.83
C LYS A 679 -35.69 34.36 5.22
N GLN A 680 -35.57 33.09 4.82
CA GLN A 680 -34.30 32.39 4.81
C GLN A 680 -33.55 32.73 3.53
N ASN A 681 -32.35 33.23 3.68
CA ASN A 681 -31.47 33.56 2.56
C ASN A 681 -30.64 32.35 2.14
N TYR A 682 -30.31 31.51 3.13
CA TYR A 682 -29.51 30.30 2.94
C TYR A 682 -29.87 29.26 4.00
N GLU A 683 -29.94 28.01 3.59
CA GLU A 683 -29.97 26.85 4.47
C GLU A 683 -29.35 25.63 3.81
N LEU A 684 -28.50 24.95 4.55
CA LEU A 684 -27.89 23.69 4.17
C LEU A 684 -28.07 22.69 5.31
N LEU A 685 -28.86 21.67 5.08
CA LEU A 685 -28.98 20.53 5.97
C LEU A 685 -28.21 19.35 5.38
N SER A 686 -27.23 18.85 6.09
CA SER A 686 -26.50 17.63 5.74
C SER A 686 -26.66 16.61 6.84
N THR A 687 -27.02 15.39 6.48
CA THR A 687 -27.16 14.28 7.44
C THR A 687 -26.40 13.07 6.94
N GLU A 688 -25.65 12.45 7.84
CA GLU A 688 -24.96 11.19 7.59
C GLU A 688 -25.47 10.11 8.52
N PHE A 689 -25.82 8.96 7.95
CA PHE A 689 -26.18 7.76 8.69
C PHE A 689 -25.29 6.61 8.26
N LYS A 690 -24.69 5.95 9.25
CA LYS A 690 -23.81 4.80 9.05
C LYS A 690 -24.31 3.61 9.86
N VAL A 691 -24.71 2.54 9.22
CA VAL A 691 -25.18 1.31 9.86
C VAL A 691 -24.47 0.12 9.23
N ASN A 692 -23.60 -0.54 9.97
CA ASN A 692 -22.78 -1.65 9.48
C ASN A 692 -22.02 -1.25 8.18
N ASN A 693 -22.34 -1.93 7.08
CA ASN A 693 -21.73 -1.70 5.76
C ASN A 693 -22.49 -0.66 4.92
N PHE A 694 -23.49 0.02 5.48
CA PHE A 694 -24.28 1.01 4.77
C PHE A 694 -24.01 2.40 5.30
N LEU A 695 -23.64 3.32 4.39
CA LEU A 695 -23.46 4.74 4.64
C LEU A 695 -24.41 5.52 3.74
N THR A 696 -25.23 6.40 4.28
CA THR A 696 -26.07 7.30 3.48
C THR A 696 -25.92 8.74 3.94
N ASN A 697 -25.72 9.62 2.96
CA ASN A 697 -25.65 11.06 3.14
C ASN A 697 -26.85 11.69 2.44
N PHE A 698 -27.61 12.47 3.19
CA PHE A 698 -28.69 13.28 2.67
C PHE A 698 -28.30 14.75 2.77
N GLU A 699 -28.54 15.50 1.73
CA GLU A 699 -28.25 16.93 1.64
C GLU A 699 -29.45 17.69 1.08
N TYR A 700 -29.82 18.76 1.77
CA TYR A 700 -30.81 19.73 1.31
C TYR A 700 -30.18 21.10 1.31
N LEU A 701 -30.12 21.72 0.13
CA LEU A 701 -29.70 23.12 -0.05
C LEU A 701 -30.89 23.97 -0.50
N ASN A 702 -31.02 25.13 0.08
CA ASN A 702 -31.87 26.19 -0.42
C ASN A 702 -31.11 27.53 -0.31
N GLU A 703 -30.86 28.16 -1.44
CA GLU A 703 -30.15 29.43 -1.55
C GLU A 703 -30.93 30.43 -2.38
N GLU A 704 -31.29 31.54 -1.78
CA GLU A 704 -32.15 32.57 -2.39
C GLU A 704 -31.41 33.89 -2.66
N ASN A 705 -30.19 34.01 -2.17
CA ASN A 705 -29.42 35.27 -2.21
C ASN A 705 -28.51 35.40 -3.43
N THR A 706 -28.19 34.31 -4.13
CA THR A 706 -27.30 34.34 -5.28
C THR A 706 -28.04 34.65 -6.58
N HIS A 707 -27.34 35.10 -7.60
CA HIS A 707 -27.93 35.33 -8.94
C HIS A 707 -28.50 34.05 -9.53
N GLU A 708 -27.85 32.95 -9.27
CA GLU A 708 -28.32 31.60 -9.60
C GLU A 708 -28.94 30.93 -8.37
N LYS A 709 -30.19 31.30 -8.06
CA LYS A 709 -30.95 30.70 -6.96
C LYS A 709 -30.93 29.19 -7.08
N GLU A 710 -30.27 28.53 -6.16
CA GLU A 710 -30.12 27.07 -6.18
C GLU A 710 -30.94 26.42 -5.05
N SER A 711 -31.71 25.41 -5.38
CA SER A 711 -32.39 24.57 -4.39
C SER A 711 -32.41 23.13 -4.86
N TYR A 712 -31.87 22.26 -4.05
CA TYR A 712 -31.88 20.82 -4.37
C TYR A 712 -32.00 19.94 -3.14
N ILE A 713 -32.38 18.69 -3.40
CA ILE A 713 -32.27 17.56 -2.48
C ILE A 713 -31.33 16.55 -3.15
N ALA A 714 -30.32 16.11 -2.45
CA ALA A 714 -29.40 15.07 -2.89
C ALA A 714 -29.30 13.95 -1.87
N ASN A 715 -29.10 12.74 -2.36
CA ASN A 715 -28.78 11.59 -1.53
C ASN A 715 -27.64 10.81 -2.17
N THR A 716 -26.69 10.39 -1.36
CA THR A 716 -25.63 9.46 -1.74
C THR A 716 -25.63 8.31 -0.75
N SER A 717 -25.97 7.12 -1.22
CA SER A 717 -25.96 5.90 -0.42
C SER A 717 -24.90 4.95 -0.91
N THR A 718 -24.05 4.48 -0.01
CA THR A 718 -22.95 3.57 -0.29
C THR A 718 -23.12 2.30 0.53
N TYR A 719 -23.10 1.17 -0.14
CA TYR A 719 -23.06 -0.14 0.49
C TYR A 719 -21.70 -0.78 0.26
N PHE A 720 -20.94 -1.03 1.34
CA PHE A 720 -19.65 -1.67 1.30
C PHE A 720 -19.85 -3.19 1.32
N ILE A 721 -19.51 -3.86 0.21
CA ILE A 721 -19.53 -5.32 0.11
C ILE A 721 -18.34 -5.87 0.88
N ASP A 722 -17.17 -5.28 0.68
CA ASP A 722 -15.90 -5.53 1.37
C ASP A 722 -15.03 -4.26 1.34
N ASP A 723 -13.77 -4.35 1.84
CA ASP A 723 -12.84 -3.21 1.89
C ASP A 723 -12.47 -2.61 0.52
N SER A 724 -12.68 -3.36 -0.57
CA SER A 724 -12.29 -2.99 -1.93
C SER A 724 -13.47 -2.74 -2.87
N ASN A 725 -14.66 -3.23 -2.53
CA ASN A 725 -15.84 -3.21 -3.39
C ASN A 725 -17.01 -2.51 -2.70
N ASN A 726 -17.62 -1.56 -3.40
CA ASN A 726 -18.82 -0.88 -2.92
C ASN A 726 -19.80 -0.62 -4.07
N ILE A 727 -21.06 -0.43 -3.69
CA ILE A 727 -22.12 0.01 -4.58
C ILE A 727 -22.55 1.41 -4.13
N ILE A 728 -22.49 2.37 -5.04
CA ILE A 728 -22.88 3.76 -4.77
C ILE A 728 -24.12 4.10 -5.57
N PHE A 729 -25.14 4.56 -4.87
CA PHE A 729 -26.37 5.09 -5.44
C PHE A 729 -26.45 6.58 -5.16
N LYS A 730 -26.55 7.41 -6.21
CA LYS A 730 -26.65 8.87 -6.10
C LYS A 730 -27.92 9.36 -6.75
N THR A 731 -28.65 10.20 -6.03
CA THR A 731 -29.81 10.92 -6.57
C THR A 731 -29.68 12.40 -6.26
N ARG A 732 -30.08 13.24 -7.20
CA ARG A 732 -30.24 14.69 -6.98
C ARG A 732 -31.50 15.16 -7.68
N LYS A 733 -32.32 15.91 -6.96
CA LYS A 733 -33.51 16.56 -7.48
C LYS A 733 -33.36 18.07 -7.26
N ASN A 734 -33.15 18.83 -8.33
CA ASN A 734 -33.18 20.28 -8.28
C ASN A 734 -34.65 20.73 -8.14
N LYS A 735 -34.91 21.61 -7.18
CA LYS A 735 -36.24 22.16 -6.93
C LYS A 735 -36.47 23.46 -7.71
N LYS A 736 -35.40 24.26 -7.90
CA LYS A 736 -35.42 25.46 -8.72
C LYS A 736 -34.16 25.43 -9.60
N THR A 737 -34.33 25.47 -10.90
CA THR A 737 -33.33 25.82 -11.89
C THR A 737 -33.87 26.97 -12.70
N LYS A 738 -33.20 28.10 -12.70
CA LYS A 738 -33.40 29.11 -13.72
C LYS A 738 -32.32 29.02 -14.76
#